data_6e0e8aff9b7bc1a9d99c804ebbc9d9aa
#
_entry.id   6e0e8aff9b7bc1a9d99c804ebbc9d9aa
#
_cell.length_a   1.000
_cell.length_b   1.000
_cell.length_c   1.000
_cell.angle_alpha   90.00
_cell.angle_beta   90.00
_cell.angle_gamma   90.00
#
_symmetry.space_group_name_H-M   'P 1'
#
loop_
_entity.id
_entity.type
_entity.pdbx_description
1 polymer ?
#
loop_
_entity_poly.entity_id
_entity_poly.type
_entity_poly.pdbx_seq_one_letter_code
_entity_poly.pdbx_strand_id
1 'polypeptide(L)'
;MKAGLQRDRDSNLVILYIGIGILFAVLLVALWRQGLFYDRDVLVLSLLLCAVSAGMLVKWKSNWKAALPLPLMYPLLLMIGYSVSWALGPATVYGTQMQFIRNAMLLAWIVLLAIVMNRGGNQAKRNITGILLFVGFLISISALSMLYGWVPNESGVMVSGNSELSAFGFRLGGIVQYPNTLGVLAGAFALYHLNETAYIALQARASVNGLTRHSFKQWLIIAVPLVPHLAVLGLSESRGSWIVFSIVWAVGIWRAQGHRIAYVLTFLWFGAWSFAAASWSASIWQSGKGWLPLPLLVAWIASIMLFGGVLLYRSRIRWLQSGLFAAIMLLLLLCSSYLLPTGASSRITDHYATAGARTMFYKDALVLWREHPWFGSGGDAWRQQFSRIQSQPYVGKEVHSSLLDMLLDVGLVWTLAVVSLLIAAWIMVWRRHAGWGMAAAMVLAHSLLDFDMAYGLVGLMLAAFLTLGMYDDAANMNSKAVSLCFMARHADTNRGKRFAALLLAVPLAAAVVLASCHLVAQQIAAAASAAADRATGAAGLARAHAQQEAALRWAPANTALRIAVSRTLPPREALALLEEGLRYERDGKGLYRALALASMRLGRANDAAAWWEAAVSSDRFDRTLQTEAVEKLALAAHLDANREQAALYATAASRLYRRYESEVLLVQRMHKPANDKRFALTEEAKRAYGSIASYRMIQ
;
A
#
# COMPACT_ATOMS: atom_id res chain seq x y z
N MET A 1 -0.48 -23.20 -46.83
CA MET A 1 0.47 -23.19 -45.71
C MET A 1 1.02 -21.79 -45.39
N LYS A 2 1.54 -21.02 -46.35
CA LYS A 2 2.05 -19.64 -46.10
C LYS A 2 0.98 -18.67 -45.57
N ALA A 3 -0.25 -18.67 -46.09
CA ALA A 3 -1.33 -17.81 -45.64
C ALA A 3 -1.79 -18.13 -44.20
N GLY A 4 -1.77 -19.39 -43.77
CA GLY A 4 -2.08 -19.80 -42.39
C GLY A 4 -1.00 -19.33 -41.40
N LEU A 5 0.27 -19.43 -41.76
CA LEU A 5 1.38 -18.97 -40.95
C LEU A 5 1.41 -17.43 -40.80
N GLN A 6 1.01 -16.71 -41.85
CA GLN A 6 0.90 -15.25 -41.81
C GLN A 6 -0.27 -14.79 -40.93
N ARG A 7 -1.43 -15.44 -41.04
CA ARG A 7 -2.61 -15.17 -40.19
C ARG A 7 -2.36 -15.45 -38.70
N ASP A 8 -1.60 -16.52 -38.39
CA ASP A 8 -1.20 -16.83 -37.00
C ASP A 8 -0.17 -15.81 -36.47
N ARG A 9 0.72 -15.30 -37.31
CA ARG A 9 1.68 -14.26 -36.94
C ARG A 9 1.00 -12.93 -36.66
N ASP A 10 0.05 -12.53 -37.51
CA ASP A 10 -0.70 -11.29 -37.36
C ASP A 10 -1.62 -11.33 -36.12
N SER A 11 -2.28 -12.45 -35.85
CA SER A 11 -3.08 -12.64 -34.65
C SER A 11 -2.24 -12.58 -33.34
N ASN A 12 -1.02 -13.10 -33.37
CA ASN A 12 -0.10 -13.03 -32.23
C ASN A 12 0.39 -11.60 -31.96
N LEU A 13 0.64 -10.82 -33.00
CA LEU A 13 1.02 -9.40 -32.89
C LEU A 13 -0.13 -8.56 -32.29
N VAL A 14 -1.36 -8.76 -32.76
CA VAL A 14 -2.53 -8.04 -32.22
C VAL A 14 -2.71 -8.33 -30.71
N ILE A 15 -2.66 -9.59 -30.30
CA ILE A 15 -2.77 -9.96 -28.87
C ILE A 15 -1.61 -9.37 -28.06
N LEU A 16 -0.41 -9.34 -28.61
CA LEU A 16 0.76 -8.73 -27.97
C LEU A 16 0.53 -7.24 -27.70
N TYR A 17 0.12 -6.46 -28.71
CA TYR A 17 -0.10 -5.02 -28.56
C TYR A 17 -1.29 -4.69 -27.67
N ILE A 18 -2.38 -5.46 -27.74
CA ILE A 18 -3.51 -5.34 -26.81
C ILE A 18 -3.05 -5.62 -25.38
N GLY A 19 -2.28 -6.70 -25.15
CA GLY A 19 -1.74 -7.01 -23.83
C GLY A 19 -0.84 -5.91 -23.27
N ILE A 20 0.05 -5.36 -24.08
CA ILE A 20 0.92 -4.23 -23.71
C ILE A 20 0.07 -2.98 -23.39
N GLY A 21 -0.96 -2.68 -24.19
CA GLY A 21 -1.89 -1.59 -23.94
C GLY A 21 -2.65 -1.74 -22.62
N ILE A 22 -3.12 -2.95 -22.30
CA ILE A 22 -3.78 -3.25 -21.02
C ILE A 22 -2.79 -3.05 -19.85
N LEU A 23 -1.56 -3.57 -19.97
CA LEU A 23 -0.54 -3.38 -18.92
C LEU A 23 -0.27 -1.89 -18.64
N PHE A 24 -0.17 -1.09 -19.68
CA PHE A 24 0.02 0.35 -19.54
C PHE A 24 -1.21 1.02 -18.90
N ALA A 25 -2.40 0.72 -19.38
CA ALA A 25 -3.64 1.27 -18.83
C ALA A 25 -3.83 0.92 -17.34
N VAL A 26 -3.52 -0.32 -16.93
CA VAL A 26 -3.57 -0.76 -15.52
C VAL A 26 -2.66 0.11 -14.65
N LEU A 27 -1.42 0.36 -15.08
CA LEU A 27 -0.48 1.18 -14.33
C LEU A 27 -0.90 2.66 -14.27
N LEU A 28 -1.46 3.22 -15.35
CA LEU A 28 -1.98 4.58 -15.35
C LEU A 28 -3.19 4.72 -14.44
N VAL A 29 -4.11 3.75 -14.45
CA VAL A 29 -5.26 3.74 -13.54
C VAL A 29 -4.78 3.61 -12.09
N ALA A 30 -3.85 2.70 -11.82
CA ALA A 30 -3.27 2.52 -10.48
C ALA A 30 -2.60 3.80 -9.98
N LEU A 31 -1.90 4.51 -10.85
CA LEU A 31 -1.30 5.81 -10.55
C LEU A 31 -2.37 6.86 -10.25
N TRP A 32 -3.37 7.01 -11.12
CA TRP A 32 -4.44 8.00 -10.96
C TRP A 32 -5.33 7.76 -9.74
N ARG A 33 -5.51 6.49 -9.34
CA ARG A 33 -6.31 6.05 -8.19
C ARG A 33 -5.47 5.91 -6.92
N GLN A 34 -4.64 6.90 -6.62
CA GLN A 34 -3.89 7.03 -5.35
C GLN A 34 -3.08 5.77 -5.00
N GLY A 35 -2.50 5.13 -6.01
CA GLY A 35 -1.74 3.90 -5.83
C GLY A 35 -2.58 2.66 -5.48
N LEU A 36 -3.91 2.69 -5.69
CA LEU A 36 -4.84 1.60 -5.32
C LEU A 36 -4.83 1.30 -3.81
N PHE A 37 -4.80 2.34 -3.00
CA PHE A 37 -4.90 2.19 -1.54
C PHE A 37 -6.33 1.85 -1.11
N TYR A 38 -7.34 2.49 -1.71
CA TYR A 38 -8.74 2.32 -1.33
C TYR A 38 -9.39 1.11 -2.00
N ASP A 39 -10.21 0.37 -1.25
CA ASP A 39 -10.88 -0.86 -1.70
C ASP A 39 -11.71 -0.67 -2.97
N ARG A 40 -12.45 0.44 -3.08
CA ARG A 40 -13.27 0.73 -4.26
C ARG A 40 -12.46 0.70 -5.56
N ASP A 41 -11.27 1.29 -5.54
CA ASP A 41 -10.42 1.38 -6.72
C ASP A 41 -9.78 0.02 -7.06
N VAL A 42 -9.44 -0.75 -6.03
CA VAL A 42 -8.98 -2.13 -6.18
C VAL A 42 -10.05 -3.03 -6.77
N LEU A 43 -11.30 -2.94 -6.32
CA LEU A 43 -12.40 -3.76 -6.81
C LEU A 43 -12.61 -3.63 -8.32
N VAL A 44 -12.65 -2.39 -8.84
CA VAL A 44 -12.85 -2.13 -10.28
C VAL A 44 -11.70 -2.71 -11.10
N LEU A 45 -10.46 -2.43 -10.70
CA LEU A 45 -9.29 -2.89 -11.45
C LEU A 45 -9.12 -4.42 -11.36
N SER A 46 -9.40 -5.00 -10.19
CA SER A 46 -9.35 -6.46 -9.98
C SER A 46 -10.35 -7.18 -10.84
N LEU A 47 -11.59 -6.69 -10.90
CA LEU A 47 -12.64 -7.28 -11.75
C LEU A 47 -12.18 -7.36 -13.21
N LEU A 48 -11.70 -6.25 -13.77
CA LEU A 48 -11.25 -6.19 -15.15
C LEU A 48 -10.03 -7.08 -15.41
N LEU A 49 -9.02 -6.97 -14.56
CA LEU A 49 -7.74 -7.68 -14.73
C LEU A 49 -7.90 -9.19 -14.54
N CYS A 50 -8.65 -9.62 -13.53
CA CYS A 50 -8.94 -11.03 -13.29
C CYS A 50 -9.78 -11.65 -14.43
N ALA A 51 -10.80 -10.93 -14.91
CA ALA A 51 -11.63 -11.40 -16.01
C ALA A 51 -10.82 -11.57 -17.31
N VAL A 52 -10.00 -10.58 -17.66
CA VAL A 52 -9.11 -10.64 -18.84
C VAL A 52 -8.11 -11.79 -18.71
N SER A 53 -7.45 -11.92 -17.56
CA SER A 53 -6.43 -12.94 -17.33
C SER A 53 -7.03 -14.35 -17.32
N ALA A 54 -8.18 -14.54 -16.68
CA ALA A 54 -8.91 -15.81 -16.69
C ALA A 54 -9.36 -16.19 -18.12
N GLY A 55 -9.92 -15.24 -18.88
CA GLY A 55 -10.31 -15.45 -20.27
C GLY A 55 -9.12 -15.82 -21.19
N MET A 56 -7.98 -15.17 -20.97
CA MET A 56 -6.74 -15.51 -21.69
C MET A 56 -6.24 -16.92 -21.34
N LEU A 57 -6.28 -17.32 -20.07
CA LEU A 57 -5.89 -18.66 -19.62
C LEU A 57 -6.75 -19.76 -20.25
N VAL A 58 -8.07 -19.56 -20.34
CA VAL A 58 -9.00 -20.53 -20.95
C VAL A 58 -8.75 -20.69 -22.45
N LYS A 59 -8.47 -19.59 -23.15
CA LYS A 59 -8.18 -19.60 -24.60
C LYS A 59 -6.77 -20.09 -24.95
N TRP A 60 -5.90 -20.24 -23.98
CA TRP A 60 -4.50 -20.59 -24.21
C TRP A 60 -4.34 -22.11 -24.45
N LYS A 61 -4.67 -22.56 -25.64
CA LYS A 61 -4.66 -23.99 -26.05
C LYS A 61 -3.27 -24.57 -26.34
N SER A 62 -2.23 -23.79 -26.51
CA SER A 62 -0.94 -24.34 -26.98
C SER A 62 0.29 -23.73 -26.28
N ASN A 63 1.27 -24.59 -26.05
CA ASN A 63 2.64 -24.27 -25.65
C ASN A 63 2.86 -23.53 -24.33
N TRP A 64 2.37 -24.08 -23.22
CA TRP A 64 2.87 -23.77 -21.87
C TRP A 64 4.35 -24.14 -21.67
N LYS A 65 5.23 -23.78 -22.61
CA LYS A 65 6.68 -23.96 -22.43
C LYS A 65 7.28 -23.01 -21.40
N ALA A 66 6.57 -21.96 -21.05
CA ALA A 66 6.96 -21.02 -20.00
C ALA A 66 5.97 -21.14 -18.85
N ALA A 67 6.20 -22.07 -17.95
CA ALA A 67 5.55 -22.11 -16.65
C ALA A 67 5.86 -20.80 -15.90
N LEU A 68 4.86 -20.26 -15.18
CA LEU A 68 5.11 -19.18 -14.23
C LEU A 68 6.22 -19.66 -13.27
N PRO A 69 7.29 -18.88 -13.08
CA PRO A 69 8.33 -19.25 -12.12
C PRO A 69 7.69 -19.42 -10.73
N LEU A 70 7.99 -20.54 -10.06
CA LEU A 70 7.44 -20.85 -8.74
C LEU A 70 7.50 -19.67 -7.76
N PRO A 71 8.59 -18.89 -7.70
CA PRO A 71 8.65 -17.73 -6.80
C PRO A 71 7.62 -16.64 -7.08
N LEU A 72 7.04 -16.57 -8.27
CA LEU A 72 5.98 -15.61 -8.59
C LEU A 72 4.58 -16.07 -8.19
N MET A 73 4.47 -17.28 -7.63
CA MET A 73 3.19 -17.82 -7.13
C MET A 73 2.82 -17.32 -5.72
N TYR A 74 3.58 -16.38 -5.13
CA TYR A 74 3.31 -15.84 -3.80
C TYR A 74 1.88 -15.28 -3.62
N PRO A 75 1.25 -14.61 -4.61
CA PRO A 75 -0.13 -14.15 -4.41
C PRO A 75 -1.12 -15.29 -4.32
N LEU A 76 -0.89 -16.40 -5.04
CA LEU A 76 -1.72 -17.61 -4.92
C LEU A 76 -1.63 -18.22 -3.52
N LEU A 77 -0.42 -18.26 -2.92
CA LEU A 77 -0.26 -18.72 -1.53
C LEU A 77 -1.00 -17.82 -0.55
N LEU A 78 -0.95 -16.50 -0.74
CA LEU A 78 -1.72 -15.56 0.08
C LEU A 78 -3.22 -15.79 -0.08
N MET A 79 -3.72 -16.01 -1.30
CA MET A 79 -5.14 -16.33 -1.53
C MET A 79 -5.55 -17.62 -0.80
N ILE A 80 -4.70 -18.63 -0.80
CA ILE A 80 -4.95 -19.87 -0.04
C ILE A 80 -4.94 -19.56 1.47
N GLY A 81 -3.95 -18.81 1.96
CA GLY A 81 -3.86 -18.38 3.36
C GLY A 81 -5.12 -17.64 3.82
N TYR A 82 -5.60 -16.66 3.06
CA TYR A 82 -6.85 -15.95 3.36
C TYR A 82 -8.07 -16.86 3.29
N SER A 83 -8.09 -17.84 2.39
CA SER A 83 -9.19 -18.83 2.33
C SER A 83 -9.22 -19.73 3.56
N VAL A 84 -8.05 -20.13 4.07
CA VAL A 84 -7.91 -20.90 5.29
C VAL A 84 -8.35 -20.07 6.51
N SER A 85 -7.86 -18.83 6.62
CA SER A 85 -8.28 -17.92 7.70
C SER A 85 -9.79 -17.67 7.66
N TRP A 86 -10.38 -17.54 6.47
CA TRP A 86 -11.83 -17.39 6.32
C TRP A 86 -12.59 -18.60 6.84
N ALA A 87 -12.14 -19.81 6.53
CA ALA A 87 -12.77 -21.05 7.00
C ALA A 87 -12.65 -21.21 8.54
N LEU A 88 -11.59 -20.69 9.16
CA LEU A 88 -11.35 -20.73 10.59
C LEU A 88 -12.07 -19.62 11.39
N GLY A 89 -12.75 -18.70 10.73
CA GLY A 89 -13.47 -17.59 11.33
C GLY A 89 -12.57 -16.38 11.61
N PRO A 90 -12.44 -15.47 10.63
CA PRO A 90 -11.57 -14.29 10.71
C PRO A 90 -12.13 -13.23 11.65
N ALA A 91 -11.30 -12.23 11.99
CA ALA A 91 -11.74 -11.02 12.69
C ALA A 91 -12.78 -10.24 11.85
N THR A 92 -12.59 -10.19 10.56
CA THR A 92 -13.56 -9.63 9.61
C THR A 92 -13.57 -10.42 8.29
N VAL A 93 -14.76 -10.89 7.92
CA VAL A 93 -14.96 -11.57 6.62
C VAL A 93 -14.78 -10.60 5.47
N TYR A 94 -15.28 -9.35 5.60
CA TYR A 94 -15.13 -8.32 4.58
C TYR A 94 -13.64 -8.03 4.30
N GLY A 95 -12.83 -7.77 5.32
CA GLY A 95 -11.40 -7.52 5.16
C GLY A 95 -10.68 -8.70 4.51
N THR A 96 -11.04 -9.94 4.91
CA THR A 96 -10.46 -11.16 4.34
C THR A 96 -10.81 -11.31 2.84
N GLN A 97 -12.05 -11.02 2.44
CA GLN A 97 -12.47 -10.99 1.04
C GLN A 97 -11.71 -9.93 0.24
N MET A 98 -11.51 -8.74 0.81
CA MET A 98 -10.77 -7.67 0.16
C MET A 98 -9.31 -8.03 -0.05
N GLN A 99 -8.64 -8.63 0.93
CA GLN A 99 -7.26 -9.10 0.78
C GLN A 99 -7.14 -10.25 -0.22
N PHE A 100 -8.11 -11.16 -0.27
CA PHE A 100 -8.19 -12.18 -1.32
C PHE A 100 -8.27 -11.54 -2.72
N ILE A 101 -9.13 -10.53 -2.92
CA ILE A 101 -9.29 -9.83 -4.19
C ILE A 101 -8.02 -9.06 -4.58
N ARG A 102 -7.32 -8.40 -3.63
CA ARG A 102 -6.05 -7.71 -3.86
C ARG A 102 -4.97 -8.66 -4.35
N ASN A 103 -4.87 -9.85 -3.76
CA ASN A 103 -3.91 -10.87 -4.18
C ASN A 103 -4.29 -11.52 -5.51
N ALA A 104 -5.58 -11.68 -5.80
CA ALA A 104 -6.05 -12.11 -7.13
C ALA A 104 -5.67 -11.10 -8.23
N MET A 105 -5.76 -9.80 -7.96
CA MET A 105 -5.29 -8.76 -8.87
C MET A 105 -3.79 -8.89 -9.16
N LEU A 106 -2.97 -9.13 -8.15
CA LEU A 106 -1.52 -9.35 -8.33
C LEU A 106 -1.24 -10.63 -9.12
N LEU A 107 -1.96 -11.72 -8.84
CA LEU A 107 -1.86 -12.96 -9.60
C LEU A 107 -2.22 -12.75 -11.07
N ALA A 108 -3.34 -12.06 -11.33
CA ALA A 108 -3.79 -11.74 -12.69
C ALA A 108 -2.77 -10.87 -13.44
N TRP A 109 -2.16 -9.91 -12.76
CA TRP A 109 -1.09 -9.07 -13.29
C TRP A 109 0.13 -9.91 -13.72
N ILE A 110 0.61 -10.79 -12.86
CA ILE A 110 1.74 -11.69 -13.14
C ILE A 110 1.42 -12.62 -14.32
N VAL A 111 0.20 -13.17 -14.34
CA VAL A 111 -0.26 -14.03 -15.45
C VAL A 111 -0.26 -13.25 -16.77
N LEU A 112 -0.80 -12.03 -16.78
CA LEU A 112 -0.84 -11.20 -17.98
C LEU A 112 0.57 -10.83 -18.46
N LEU A 113 1.48 -10.42 -17.56
CA LEU A 113 2.88 -10.18 -17.87
C LEU A 113 3.54 -11.40 -18.50
N ALA A 114 3.38 -12.58 -17.90
CA ALA A 114 3.93 -13.82 -18.41
C ALA A 114 3.39 -14.17 -19.81
N ILE A 115 2.07 -14.01 -20.04
CA ILE A 115 1.44 -14.23 -21.35
C ILE A 115 2.04 -13.31 -22.41
N VAL A 116 2.14 -12.01 -22.12
CA VAL A 116 2.65 -11.00 -23.06
C VAL A 116 4.13 -11.26 -23.37
N MET A 117 4.93 -11.54 -22.34
CA MET A 117 6.36 -11.81 -22.52
C MET A 117 6.63 -13.11 -23.30
N ASN A 118 5.87 -14.17 -23.04
CA ASN A 118 6.01 -15.43 -23.76
C ASN A 118 5.65 -15.31 -25.25
N ARG A 119 4.72 -14.42 -25.61
CA ARG A 119 4.35 -14.20 -27.02
C ARG A 119 5.28 -13.26 -27.76
N GLY A 120 5.75 -12.20 -27.08
CA GLY A 120 6.54 -11.16 -27.71
C GLY A 120 8.05 -11.24 -27.46
N GLY A 121 8.52 -12.16 -26.63
CA GLY A 121 9.94 -12.35 -26.33
C GLY A 121 10.64 -11.05 -25.93
N ASN A 122 11.82 -10.81 -26.49
CA ASN A 122 12.62 -9.62 -26.20
C ASN A 122 11.94 -8.30 -26.58
N GLN A 123 11.06 -8.31 -27.59
CA GLN A 123 10.31 -7.10 -27.95
C GLN A 123 9.32 -6.73 -26.84
N ALA A 124 8.57 -7.72 -26.32
CA ALA A 124 7.66 -7.50 -25.20
C ALA A 124 8.42 -7.02 -23.95
N LYS A 125 9.56 -7.65 -23.62
CA LYS A 125 10.42 -7.25 -22.51
C LYS A 125 10.84 -5.78 -22.63
N ARG A 126 11.34 -5.35 -23.80
CA ARG A 126 11.73 -3.96 -24.04
C ARG A 126 10.54 -2.99 -23.87
N ASN A 127 9.39 -3.34 -24.46
CA ASN A 127 8.20 -2.47 -24.39
C ASN A 127 7.68 -2.33 -22.95
N ILE A 128 7.59 -3.44 -22.20
CA ILE A 128 7.15 -3.44 -20.80
C ILE A 128 8.15 -2.67 -19.93
N THR A 129 9.46 -2.89 -20.14
CA THR A 129 10.49 -2.10 -19.46
C THR A 129 10.30 -0.61 -19.73
N GLY A 130 10.13 -0.21 -21.00
CA GLY A 130 9.86 1.20 -21.36
C GLY A 130 8.63 1.77 -20.66
N ILE A 131 7.53 1.02 -20.61
CA ILE A 131 6.31 1.40 -19.89
C ILE A 131 6.57 1.60 -18.40
N LEU A 132 7.24 0.66 -17.74
CA LEU A 132 7.53 0.77 -16.30
C LEU A 132 8.40 1.99 -16.00
N LEU A 133 9.46 2.20 -16.79
CA LEU A 133 10.34 3.36 -16.61
C LEU A 133 9.61 4.67 -16.86
N PHE A 134 8.73 4.72 -17.86
CA PHE A 134 7.89 5.88 -18.13
C PHE A 134 6.91 6.15 -17.00
N VAL A 135 6.23 5.13 -16.49
CA VAL A 135 5.32 5.28 -15.33
C VAL A 135 6.08 5.68 -14.07
N GLY A 136 7.27 5.09 -13.82
CA GLY A 136 8.17 5.53 -12.75
C GLY A 136 8.52 7.02 -12.87
N PHE A 137 8.86 7.48 -14.06
CA PHE A 137 9.11 8.88 -14.33
C PHE A 137 7.87 9.75 -14.07
N LEU A 138 6.68 9.31 -14.52
CA LEU A 138 5.41 10.01 -14.24
C LEU A 138 5.11 10.12 -12.73
N ILE A 139 5.44 9.10 -11.92
CA ILE A 139 5.29 9.16 -10.46
C ILE A 139 6.09 10.34 -9.90
N SER A 140 7.34 10.51 -10.31
CA SER A 140 8.20 11.57 -9.79
C SER A 140 7.81 12.95 -10.36
N ILE A 141 7.52 13.05 -11.65
CA ILE A 141 7.12 14.32 -12.26
C ILE A 141 5.76 14.79 -11.75
N SER A 142 4.78 13.91 -11.58
CA SER A 142 3.49 14.28 -11.01
C SER A 142 3.62 14.79 -9.57
N ALA A 143 4.46 14.16 -8.76
CA ALA A 143 4.73 14.62 -7.40
C ALA A 143 5.37 16.02 -7.37
N LEU A 144 6.37 16.26 -8.22
CA LEU A 144 6.99 17.58 -8.36
C LEU A 144 6.00 18.62 -8.92
N SER A 145 5.12 18.23 -9.85
CA SER A 145 4.07 19.10 -10.38
C SER A 145 3.06 19.52 -9.30
N MET A 146 2.76 18.63 -8.34
CA MET A 146 1.94 18.96 -7.17
C MET A 146 2.66 19.94 -6.22
N LEU A 147 3.96 19.75 -6.00
CA LEU A 147 4.76 20.66 -5.18
C LEU A 147 4.76 22.08 -5.75
N TYR A 148 4.82 22.22 -7.07
CA TYR A 148 4.81 23.52 -7.75
C TYR A 148 3.40 24.06 -8.04
N GLY A 149 2.35 23.35 -7.61
CA GLY A 149 0.96 23.79 -7.78
C GLY A 149 0.41 23.68 -9.22
N TRP A 150 1.11 22.98 -10.12
CA TRP A 150 0.65 22.77 -11.50
C TRP A 150 -0.48 21.72 -11.57
N VAL A 151 -0.47 20.79 -10.67
CA VAL A 151 -1.55 19.81 -10.49
C VAL A 151 -2.13 20.03 -9.11
N PRO A 152 -3.39 20.53 -9.01
CA PRO A 152 -4.03 20.77 -7.72
C PRO A 152 -4.33 19.44 -7.04
N ASN A 153 -3.63 19.17 -5.95
CA ASN A 153 -3.90 18.03 -5.08
C ASN A 153 -3.38 18.33 -3.66
N GLU A 154 -4.27 18.80 -2.81
CA GLU A 154 -3.94 19.18 -1.42
C GLU A 154 -3.35 18.03 -0.62
N SER A 155 -3.76 16.78 -0.92
CA SER A 155 -3.24 15.59 -0.23
C SER A 155 -1.86 15.13 -0.75
N GLY A 156 -1.39 15.66 -1.88
CA GLY A 156 -0.10 15.31 -2.48
C GLY A 156 1.09 15.97 -1.81
N VAL A 157 0.87 17.05 -1.06
CA VAL A 157 1.88 17.77 -0.27
C VAL A 157 1.39 17.86 1.17
N MET A 158 1.99 17.07 2.06
CA MET A 158 1.64 17.04 3.47
C MET A 158 2.36 18.18 4.20
N VAL A 159 1.63 19.25 4.50
CA VAL A 159 2.16 20.40 5.29
C VAL A 159 2.17 20.05 6.77
N SER A 160 3.25 20.33 7.46
CA SER A 160 3.37 20.09 8.90
C SER A 160 4.25 21.16 9.57
N GLY A 161 3.69 21.84 10.56
CA GLY A 161 4.47 22.71 11.45
C GLY A 161 5.25 21.96 12.53
N ASN A 162 5.13 20.65 12.61
CA ASN A 162 5.85 19.82 13.57
C ASN A 162 7.21 19.40 12.99
N SER A 163 8.30 19.88 13.60
CA SER A 163 9.68 19.55 13.21
C SER A 163 9.99 18.04 13.29
N GLU A 164 9.31 17.29 14.15
CA GLU A 164 9.38 15.83 14.22
C GLU A 164 8.92 15.16 12.91
N LEU A 165 7.99 15.76 12.19
CA LEU A 165 7.41 15.21 10.97
C LEU A 165 8.09 15.75 9.72
N SER A 166 8.53 17.01 9.69
CA SER A 166 9.16 17.63 8.52
C SER A 166 10.17 18.70 8.91
N ALA A 167 11.36 18.69 8.30
CA ALA A 167 12.35 19.74 8.38
C ALA A 167 12.06 20.89 7.42
N PHE A 168 11.44 20.58 6.28
CA PHE A 168 11.10 21.56 5.24
C PHE A 168 9.74 22.26 5.48
N GLY A 169 8.98 21.86 6.51
CA GLY A 169 7.61 22.30 6.75
C GLY A 169 6.58 21.58 5.88
N PHE A 170 7.02 20.70 4.99
CA PHE A 170 6.18 19.84 4.17
C PHE A 170 6.87 18.50 3.86
N ARG A 171 6.08 17.48 3.51
CA ARG A 171 6.56 16.22 2.96
C ARG A 171 5.85 15.92 1.66
N LEU A 172 6.60 15.49 0.66
CA LEU A 172 6.01 15.17 -0.64
C LEU A 172 5.46 13.75 -0.65
N GLY A 173 4.13 13.62 -0.76
CA GLY A 173 3.39 12.37 -0.88
C GLY A 173 2.98 12.04 -2.32
N GLY A 174 2.96 13.06 -3.19
CA GLY A 174 2.60 12.94 -4.59
C GLY A 174 1.23 12.31 -4.81
N ILE A 175 1.06 11.63 -5.93
CA ILE A 175 -0.22 11.01 -6.30
C ILE A 175 -0.63 9.85 -5.38
N VAL A 176 0.33 9.18 -4.73
CA VAL A 176 0.05 8.13 -3.74
C VAL A 176 -0.35 8.69 -2.38
N GLN A 177 -0.20 10.01 -2.18
CA GLN A 177 -0.58 10.76 -0.99
C GLN A 177 0.10 10.30 0.31
N TYR A 178 1.17 9.53 0.18
CA TYR A 178 1.94 9.03 1.32
C TYR A 178 3.44 9.12 1.07
N PRO A 179 4.16 9.98 1.83
CA PRO A 179 5.56 10.28 1.57
C PRO A 179 6.50 9.07 1.62
N ASN A 180 6.26 8.10 2.52
CA ASN A 180 7.14 6.95 2.64
C ASN A 180 7.06 6.05 1.42
N THR A 181 5.86 5.73 0.94
CA THR A 181 5.65 4.93 -0.28
C THR A 181 6.13 5.65 -1.53
N LEU A 182 5.94 6.98 -1.62
CA LEU A 182 6.52 7.76 -2.72
C LEU A 182 8.04 7.66 -2.73
N GLY A 183 8.68 7.79 -1.55
CA GLY A 183 10.14 7.65 -1.38
C GLY A 183 10.65 6.28 -1.82
N VAL A 184 9.93 5.21 -1.50
CA VAL A 184 10.26 3.84 -1.94
C VAL A 184 10.21 3.69 -3.45
N LEU A 185 9.13 4.15 -4.08
CA LEU A 185 8.98 4.05 -5.53
C LEU A 185 10.05 4.87 -6.25
N ALA A 186 10.27 6.11 -5.83
CA ALA A 186 11.33 6.96 -6.38
C ALA A 186 12.72 6.35 -6.17
N GLY A 187 13.00 5.80 -4.98
CA GLY A 187 14.27 5.13 -4.67
C GLY A 187 14.48 3.86 -5.50
N ALA A 188 13.45 3.05 -5.70
CA ALA A 188 13.53 1.83 -6.51
C ALA A 188 13.89 2.15 -7.97
N PHE A 189 13.22 3.13 -8.59
CA PHE A 189 13.55 3.57 -9.94
C PHE A 189 14.92 4.26 -10.01
N ALA A 190 15.29 5.07 -9.01
CA ALA A 190 16.61 5.69 -8.95
C ALA A 190 17.72 4.64 -8.94
N LEU A 191 17.61 3.57 -8.14
CA LEU A 191 18.60 2.49 -8.09
C LEU A 191 18.72 1.76 -9.43
N TYR A 192 17.59 1.48 -10.09
CA TYR A 192 17.62 0.91 -11.43
C TYR A 192 18.35 1.82 -12.41
N HIS A 193 17.96 3.08 -12.48
CA HIS A 193 18.54 4.06 -13.40
C HIS A 193 20.03 4.32 -13.13
N LEU A 194 20.45 4.37 -11.85
CA LEU A 194 21.86 4.51 -11.49
C LEU A 194 22.72 3.36 -12.04
N ASN A 195 22.26 2.12 -11.86
CA ASN A 195 22.98 0.94 -12.36
C ASN A 195 23.10 0.95 -13.89
N GLU A 196 21.99 1.16 -14.59
CA GLU A 196 21.95 1.14 -16.05
C GLU A 196 22.72 2.31 -16.68
N THR A 197 22.61 3.52 -16.11
CA THR A 197 23.38 4.69 -16.56
C THR A 197 24.87 4.45 -16.45
N ALA A 198 25.33 3.90 -15.31
CA ALA A 198 26.73 3.58 -15.07
C ALA A 198 27.24 2.48 -16.00
N TYR A 199 26.43 1.45 -16.24
CA TYR A 199 26.78 0.35 -17.13
C TYR A 199 26.94 0.82 -18.58
N ILE A 200 26.00 1.61 -19.11
CA ILE A 200 26.08 2.18 -20.47
C ILE A 200 27.28 3.13 -20.58
N ALA A 201 27.55 3.95 -19.57
CA ALA A 201 28.71 4.84 -19.54
C ALA A 201 30.03 4.10 -19.62
N LEU A 202 30.16 2.95 -18.93
CA LEU A 202 31.35 2.11 -18.99
C LEU A 202 31.51 1.48 -20.38
N GLN A 203 30.44 0.92 -20.94
CA GLN A 203 30.48 0.32 -22.29
C GLN A 203 30.91 1.33 -23.36
N ALA A 204 30.38 2.56 -23.24
CA ALA A 204 30.77 3.64 -24.15
C ALA A 204 32.27 3.98 -24.08
N ARG A 205 32.87 3.93 -22.88
CA ARG A 205 34.32 4.14 -22.71
C ARG A 205 35.17 3.00 -23.25
N ALA A 206 34.68 1.77 -23.18
CA ALA A 206 35.40 0.59 -23.67
C ALA A 206 35.35 0.46 -25.21
N SER A 207 34.38 1.09 -25.85
CA SER A 207 34.22 1.03 -27.30
C SER A 207 35.32 1.81 -28.04
N VAL A 208 35.93 1.21 -29.06
CA VAL A 208 36.94 1.87 -29.92
C VAL A 208 36.41 3.11 -30.61
N ASN A 209 35.12 3.10 -30.94
CA ASN A 209 34.42 4.20 -31.66
C ASN A 209 33.78 5.21 -30.72
N GLY A 210 33.97 5.14 -29.39
CA GLY A 210 33.29 5.99 -28.43
C GLY A 210 31.78 5.73 -28.33
N LEU A 211 31.02 6.72 -27.88
CA LEU A 211 29.56 6.65 -27.83
C LEU A 211 28.98 6.77 -29.25
N THR A 212 28.38 5.69 -29.75
CA THR A 212 27.57 5.79 -30.97
C THR A 212 26.32 6.64 -30.69
N ARG A 213 25.76 7.23 -31.74
CA ARG A 213 24.49 8.00 -31.62
C ARG A 213 23.36 7.18 -30.97
N HIS A 214 23.36 5.87 -31.21
CA HIS A 214 22.39 4.95 -30.62
C HIS A 214 22.61 4.76 -29.12
N SER A 215 23.84 4.48 -28.70
CA SER A 215 24.22 4.31 -27.28
C SER A 215 24.01 5.60 -26.49
N PHE A 216 24.25 6.77 -27.10
CA PHE A 216 23.98 8.07 -26.46
C PHE A 216 22.48 8.29 -26.21
N LYS A 217 21.62 7.98 -27.20
CA LYS A 217 20.16 8.06 -27.01
C LYS A 217 19.68 7.13 -25.91
N GLN A 218 20.18 5.89 -25.86
CA GLN A 218 19.85 4.95 -24.80
C GLN A 218 20.29 5.47 -23.43
N TRP A 219 21.53 5.98 -23.33
CA TRP A 219 22.03 6.58 -22.10
C TRP A 219 21.17 7.76 -21.66
N LEU A 220 20.79 8.65 -22.58
CA LEU A 220 19.96 9.82 -22.30
C LEU A 220 18.59 9.44 -21.72
N ILE A 221 17.92 8.48 -22.35
CA ILE A 221 16.61 7.97 -21.87
C ILE A 221 16.71 7.42 -20.44
N ILE A 222 17.81 6.74 -20.13
CA ILE A 222 18.02 6.15 -18.81
C ILE A 222 18.51 7.18 -17.78
N ALA A 223 19.30 8.18 -18.17
CA ALA A 223 19.84 9.18 -17.25
C ALA A 223 18.83 10.30 -16.89
N VAL A 224 17.95 10.67 -17.83
CA VAL A 224 16.97 11.75 -17.66
C VAL A 224 16.13 11.64 -16.39
N PRO A 225 15.61 10.47 -15.99
CA PRO A 225 14.77 10.36 -14.78
C PRO A 225 15.53 10.45 -13.45
N LEU A 226 16.87 10.39 -13.44
CA LEU A 226 17.65 10.30 -12.20
C LEU A 226 17.45 11.50 -11.27
N VAL A 227 17.52 12.73 -11.80
CA VAL A 227 17.35 13.93 -10.96
C VAL A 227 15.93 14.00 -10.37
N PRO A 228 14.85 13.84 -11.13
CA PRO A 228 13.50 13.78 -10.57
C PRO A 228 13.34 12.71 -9.49
N HIS A 229 13.81 11.48 -9.74
CA HIS A 229 13.68 10.40 -8.76
C HIS A 229 14.43 10.69 -7.46
N LEU A 230 15.69 11.10 -7.53
CA LEU A 230 16.50 11.40 -6.35
C LEU A 230 16.01 12.65 -5.62
N ALA A 231 15.53 13.68 -6.34
CA ALA A 231 14.92 14.86 -5.73
C ALA A 231 13.63 14.52 -4.97
N VAL A 232 12.75 13.69 -5.56
CA VAL A 232 11.52 13.21 -4.91
C VAL A 232 11.83 12.33 -3.71
N LEU A 233 12.82 11.44 -3.80
CA LEU A 233 13.30 10.66 -2.64
C LEU A 233 13.73 11.60 -1.50
N GLY A 234 14.47 12.68 -1.79
CA GLY A 234 14.86 13.70 -0.81
C GLY A 234 13.65 14.43 -0.22
N LEU A 235 12.76 14.97 -1.07
CA LEU A 235 11.60 15.78 -0.68
C LEU A 235 10.48 14.96 0.01
N SER A 236 10.50 13.63 -0.12
CA SER A 236 9.60 12.76 0.65
C SER A 236 9.87 12.80 2.14
N GLU A 237 11.08 13.20 2.53
CA GLU A 237 11.59 13.17 3.92
C GLU A 237 11.33 11.82 4.63
N SER A 238 11.32 10.73 3.87
CA SER A 238 11.17 9.38 4.42
C SER A 238 12.52 8.84 4.88
N ARG A 239 12.79 8.92 6.17
CA ARG A 239 14.04 8.40 6.77
C ARG A 239 14.22 6.90 6.49
N GLY A 240 13.13 6.12 6.57
CA GLY A 240 13.14 4.71 6.21
C GLY A 240 13.59 4.49 4.78
N SER A 241 13.04 5.25 3.83
CA SER A 241 13.42 5.16 2.42
C SER A 241 14.88 5.57 2.19
N TRP A 242 15.39 6.60 2.88
CA TRP A 242 16.79 7.01 2.77
C TRP A 242 17.76 5.95 3.27
N ILE A 243 17.46 5.36 4.44
CA ILE A 243 18.29 4.30 5.04
C ILE A 243 18.31 3.07 4.12
N VAL A 244 17.13 2.60 3.69
CA VAL A 244 17.03 1.42 2.82
C VAL A 244 17.69 1.69 1.47
N PHE A 245 17.48 2.86 0.87
CA PHE A 245 18.14 3.27 -0.36
C PHE A 245 19.67 3.24 -0.21
N SER A 246 20.21 3.81 0.86
CA SER A 246 21.66 3.85 1.12
C SER A 246 22.24 2.45 1.30
N ILE A 247 21.55 1.56 2.01
CA ILE A 247 21.98 0.16 2.19
C ILE A 247 21.97 -0.57 0.85
N VAL A 248 20.86 -0.49 0.09
CA VAL A 248 20.74 -1.17 -1.20
C VAL A 248 21.74 -0.61 -2.21
N TRP A 249 21.98 0.71 -2.21
CA TRP A 249 22.99 1.34 -3.03
C TRP A 249 24.41 0.83 -2.68
N ALA A 250 24.76 0.77 -1.39
CA ALA A 250 26.05 0.27 -0.92
C ALA A 250 26.27 -1.20 -1.30
N VAL A 251 25.24 -2.06 -1.12
CA VAL A 251 25.26 -3.45 -1.59
C VAL A 251 25.38 -3.51 -3.12
N GLY A 252 24.76 -2.55 -3.82
CA GLY A 252 24.87 -2.37 -5.27
C GLY A 252 26.31 -2.15 -5.75
N ILE A 253 27.15 -1.44 -4.97
CA ILE A 253 28.57 -1.24 -5.27
C ILE A 253 29.29 -2.61 -5.37
N TRP A 254 29.00 -3.51 -4.43
CA TRP A 254 29.55 -4.86 -4.48
C TRP A 254 29.04 -5.65 -5.69
N ARG A 255 27.75 -5.51 -6.04
CA ARG A 255 27.13 -6.20 -7.18
C ARG A 255 27.63 -5.66 -8.53
N ALA A 256 27.94 -4.38 -8.63
CA ALA A 256 28.43 -3.71 -9.85
C ALA A 256 29.91 -3.98 -10.15
N GLN A 257 30.40 -5.22 -9.97
CA GLN A 257 31.83 -5.59 -9.99
C GLN A 257 32.62 -5.02 -11.18
N GLY A 258 32.08 -5.06 -12.39
CA GLY A 258 32.73 -4.57 -13.61
C GLY A 258 32.69 -3.04 -13.79
N HIS A 259 31.80 -2.32 -13.05
CA HIS A 259 31.55 -0.88 -13.24
C HIS A 259 31.36 -0.10 -11.92
N ARG A 260 31.94 -0.58 -10.82
CA ARG A 260 31.80 0.03 -9.47
C ARG A 260 32.09 1.53 -9.44
N ILE A 261 33.21 1.92 -10.03
CA ILE A 261 33.63 3.33 -10.04
C ILE A 261 32.61 4.18 -10.82
N ALA A 262 32.18 3.71 -11.99
CA ALA A 262 31.15 4.40 -12.77
C ALA A 262 29.84 4.50 -11.99
N TYR A 263 29.43 3.46 -11.26
CA TYR A 263 28.23 3.43 -10.44
C TYR A 263 28.29 4.46 -9.29
N VAL A 264 29.42 4.51 -8.56
CA VAL A 264 29.64 5.48 -7.48
C VAL A 264 29.68 6.92 -8.03
N LEU A 265 30.43 7.16 -9.10
CA LEU A 265 30.52 8.49 -9.72
C LEU A 265 29.18 8.96 -10.27
N THR A 266 28.38 8.07 -10.86
CA THR A 266 27.04 8.39 -11.34
C THR A 266 26.15 8.84 -10.18
N PHE A 267 26.17 8.10 -9.06
CA PHE A 267 25.41 8.49 -7.87
C PHE A 267 25.87 9.82 -7.29
N LEU A 268 27.16 10.00 -7.11
CA LEU A 268 27.70 11.26 -6.58
C LEU A 268 27.30 12.44 -7.45
N TRP A 269 27.39 12.31 -8.78
CA TRP A 269 27.02 13.35 -9.71
C TRP A 269 25.54 13.71 -9.66
N PHE A 270 24.67 12.74 -9.98
CA PHE A 270 23.23 12.99 -10.02
C PHE A 270 22.63 13.25 -8.62
N GLY A 271 23.19 12.62 -7.59
CA GLY A 271 22.81 12.85 -6.20
C GLY A 271 23.06 14.27 -5.75
N ALA A 272 24.26 14.84 -6.05
CA ALA A 272 24.57 16.22 -5.69
C ALA A 272 23.65 17.23 -6.40
N TRP A 273 23.42 17.06 -7.70
CA TRP A 273 22.47 17.90 -8.44
C TRP A 273 21.05 17.80 -7.90
N SER A 274 20.61 16.58 -7.55
CA SER A 274 19.28 16.32 -6.98
C SER A 274 19.14 16.93 -5.59
N PHE A 275 20.19 16.82 -4.77
CA PHE A 275 20.21 17.41 -3.43
C PHE A 275 20.16 18.94 -3.49
N ALA A 276 20.93 19.57 -4.39
CA ALA A 276 20.88 20.99 -4.63
C ALA A 276 19.49 21.45 -5.10
N ALA A 277 18.90 20.73 -6.05
CA ALA A 277 17.56 21.01 -6.55
C ALA A 277 16.49 20.89 -5.47
N ALA A 278 16.55 19.83 -4.64
CA ALA A 278 15.61 19.60 -3.56
C ALA A 278 15.71 20.70 -2.47
N SER A 279 16.94 21.00 -2.04
CA SER A 279 17.20 22.04 -1.03
C SER A 279 16.72 23.42 -1.50
N TRP A 280 17.03 23.79 -2.73
CA TRP A 280 16.59 25.04 -3.31
C TRP A 280 15.08 25.10 -3.49
N SER A 281 14.44 24.01 -3.96
CA SER A 281 12.98 23.91 -4.07
C SER A 281 12.29 24.07 -2.72
N ALA A 282 12.83 23.45 -1.67
CA ALA A 282 12.33 23.60 -0.30
C ALA A 282 12.44 25.05 0.21
N SER A 283 13.57 25.73 -0.03
CA SER A 283 13.76 27.15 0.34
C SER A 283 12.77 28.09 -0.37
N ILE A 284 12.52 27.87 -1.68
CA ILE A 284 11.54 28.63 -2.44
C ILE A 284 10.13 28.40 -1.89
N TRP A 285 9.79 27.15 -1.60
CA TRP A 285 8.48 26.81 -1.04
C TRP A 285 8.24 27.51 0.32
N GLN A 286 9.23 27.47 1.23
CA GLN A 286 9.17 28.17 2.52
C GLN A 286 9.04 29.69 2.40
N SER A 287 9.63 30.29 1.35
CA SER A 287 9.54 31.74 1.10
C SER A 287 8.20 32.18 0.49
N GLY A 288 7.27 31.26 0.25
CA GLY A 288 5.98 31.54 -0.38
C GLY A 288 6.04 31.91 -1.87
N LYS A 289 7.24 31.83 -2.50
CA LYS A 289 7.46 32.11 -3.93
C LYS A 289 7.34 30.84 -4.80
N GLY A 290 6.50 29.93 -4.43
CA GLY A 290 6.52 28.50 -4.71
C GLY A 290 6.23 28.01 -6.12
N TRP A 291 6.22 28.82 -7.19
CA TRP A 291 5.75 28.33 -8.48
C TRP A 291 6.75 28.36 -9.64
N LEU A 292 8.02 28.60 -9.37
CA LEU A 292 9.08 28.50 -10.38
C LEU A 292 9.87 27.19 -10.19
N PRO A 293 9.74 26.20 -11.13
CA PRO A 293 10.53 24.96 -11.09
C PRO A 293 11.98 25.16 -11.55
N LEU A 294 12.42 26.42 -11.62
CA LEU A 294 13.72 26.81 -12.16
C LEU A 294 14.89 26.04 -11.50
N PRO A 295 14.93 25.85 -10.16
CA PRO A 295 16.02 25.10 -9.54
C PRO A 295 16.12 23.66 -10.04
N LEU A 296 14.98 22.99 -10.14
CA LEU A 296 14.92 21.60 -10.60
C LEU A 296 15.31 21.53 -12.09
N LEU A 297 14.78 22.42 -12.93
CA LEU A 297 15.07 22.43 -14.36
C LEU A 297 16.54 22.72 -14.64
N VAL A 298 17.12 23.69 -13.95
CA VAL A 298 18.55 24.02 -14.08
C VAL A 298 19.42 22.83 -13.66
N ALA A 299 19.17 22.26 -12.48
CA ALA A 299 19.90 21.10 -12.00
C ALA A 299 19.78 19.91 -12.94
N TRP A 300 18.57 19.67 -13.44
CA TRP A 300 18.26 18.56 -14.33
C TRP A 300 18.98 18.69 -15.68
N ILE A 301 18.82 19.83 -16.36
CA ILE A 301 19.45 20.09 -17.66
C ILE A 301 20.97 20.12 -17.51
N ALA A 302 21.50 20.84 -16.51
CA ALA A 302 22.94 20.97 -16.29
C ALA A 302 23.58 19.61 -15.98
N SER A 303 22.96 18.77 -15.14
CA SER A 303 23.49 17.46 -14.79
C SER A 303 23.62 16.56 -16.01
N ILE A 304 22.63 16.55 -16.91
CA ILE A 304 22.64 15.74 -18.12
C ILE A 304 23.61 16.27 -19.15
N MET A 305 23.62 17.58 -19.39
CA MET A 305 24.50 18.21 -20.39
C MET A 305 25.97 18.06 -20.01
N LEU A 306 26.31 18.34 -18.77
CA LEU A 306 27.72 18.27 -18.31
C LEU A 306 28.20 16.82 -18.25
N PHE A 307 27.42 15.89 -17.71
CA PHE A 307 27.80 14.46 -17.66
C PHE A 307 27.87 13.85 -19.07
N GLY A 308 26.86 14.14 -19.90
CA GLY A 308 26.84 13.73 -21.30
C GLY A 308 28.05 14.29 -22.10
N GLY A 309 28.38 15.56 -21.86
CA GLY A 309 29.59 16.19 -22.42
C GLY A 309 30.86 15.48 -22.03
N VAL A 310 31.02 15.11 -20.76
CA VAL A 310 32.20 14.33 -20.28
C VAL A 310 32.26 12.95 -20.93
N LEU A 311 31.13 12.32 -21.18
CA LEU A 311 31.08 11.01 -21.84
C LEU A 311 31.39 11.08 -23.34
N LEU A 312 30.92 12.12 -24.03
CA LEU A 312 31.13 12.34 -25.47
C LEU A 312 32.53 12.81 -25.79
N TYR A 313 33.10 13.65 -24.90
CA TYR A 313 34.41 14.27 -25.13
C TYR A 313 35.54 13.34 -24.70
N ARG A 314 36.08 12.58 -25.65
CA ARG A 314 37.23 11.69 -25.47
C ARG A 314 38.55 12.48 -25.44
N SER A 315 38.65 13.48 -24.52
CA SER A 315 39.85 14.32 -24.48
C SER A 315 41.00 13.64 -23.76
N ARG A 316 42.22 13.95 -24.23
CA ARG A 316 43.53 13.51 -23.64
C ARG A 316 43.76 14.09 -22.24
N ILE A 317 42.89 14.94 -21.72
CA ILE A 317 43.09 15.73 -20.47
C ILE A 317 42.26 15.12 -19.33
N ARG A 318 42.62 13.89 -18.90
CA ARG A 318 41.92 13.16 -17.83
C ARG A 318 41.94 13.88 -16.48
N TRP A 319 43.06 14.55 -16.14
CA TRP A 319 43.22 15.25 -14.88
C TRP A 319 42.36 16.54 -14.80
N LEU A 320 42.19 17.26 -15.91
CA LEU A 320 41.34 18.46 -15.97
C LEU A 320 39.86 18.10 -15.81
N GLN A 321 39.43 16.98 -16.41
CA GLN A 321 38.09 16.46 -16.25
C GLN A 321 37.78 16.04 -14.81
N SER A 322 38.73 15.39 -14.14
CA SER A 322 38.61 15.00 -12.74
C SER A 322 38.59 16.20 -11.81
N GLY A 323 39.43 17.21 -12.06
CA GLY A 323 39.46 18.44 -11.30
C GLY A 323 38.19 19.29 -11.47
N LEU A 324 37.71 19.44 -12.70
CA LEU A 324 36.45 20.16 -12.98
C LEU A 324 35.24 19.43 -12.35
N PHE A 325 35.21 18.09 -12.45
CA PHE A 325 34.18 17.29 -11.80
C PHE A 325 34.18 17.48 -10.28
N ALA A 326 35.36 17.40 -9.65
CA ALA A 326 35.52 17.61 -8.21
C ALA A 326 35.13 19.04 -7.79
N ALA A 327 35.52 20.05 -8.56
CA ALA A 327 35.20 21.46 -8.31
C ALA A 327 33.67 21.70 -8.42
N ILE A 328 33.00 21.17 -9.43
CA ILE A 328 31.53 21.28 -9.57
C ILE A 328 30.84 20.56 -8.42
N MET A 329 31.29 19.35 -8.05
CA MET A 329 30.73 18.61 -6.92
C MET A 329 30.87 19.37 -5.61
N LEU A 330 32.07 19.94 -5.34
CA LEU A 330 32.33 20.76 -4.14
C LEU A 330 31.42 21.99 -4.14
N LEU A 331 31.34 22.71 -5.24
CA LEU A 331 30.47 23.86 -5.38
C LEU A 331 29.00 23.53 -5.12
N LEU A 332 28.50 22.43 -5.71
CA LEU A 332 27.13 21.97 -5.48
C LEU A 332 26.87 21.62 -4.01
N LEU A 333 27.81 20.95 -3.36
CA LEU A 333 27.71 20.60 -1.95
C LEU A 333 27.71 21.86 -1.07
N LEU A 334 28.59 22.84 -1.33
CA LEU A 334 28.64 24.10 -0.61
C LEU A 334 27.36 24.92 -0.83
N CYS A 335 26.89 25.07 -2.06
CA CYS A 335 25.63 25.74 -2.34
C CYS A 335 24.45 25.07 -1.67
N SER A 336 24.41 23.73 -1.71
CA SER A 336 23.34 22.96 -1.08
C SER A 336 23.34 23.08 0.44
N SER A 337 24.51 23.07 1.07
CA SER A 337 24.62 23.22 2.53
C SER A 337 24.20 24.62 3.01
N TYR A 338 24.46 25.65 2.21
CA TYR A 338 23.99 27.00 2.46
C TYR A 338 22.48 27.18 2.32
N LEU A 339 21.89 26.44 1.39
CA LEU A 339 20.45 26.49 1.09
C LEU A 339 19.61 25.53 1.96
N LEU A 340 20.26 24.66 2.74
CA LEU A 340 19.55 23.75 3.63
C LEU A 340 18.82 24.53 4.73
N PRO A 341 17.54 24.28 4.95
CA PRO A 341 16.82 24.82 6.10
C PRO A 341 17.52 24.42 7.41
N THR A 342 17.58 25.34 8.36
CA THR A 342 18.29 25.17 9.65
C THR A 342 17.83 23.96 10.46
N GLY A 343 16.63 23.42 10.19
CA GLY A 343 16.09 22.22 10.83
C GLY A 343 16.45 20.87 10.18
N ALA A 344 17.13 20.87 9.02
CA ALA A 344 17.37 19.62 8.30
C ALA A 344 18.36 18.68 9.00
N SER A 345 19.37 19.26 9.69
CA SER A 345 20.36 18.48 10.46
C SER A 345 19.76 17.89 11.74
N SER A 346 18.94 18.63 12.47
CA SER A 346 18.30 18.16 13.71
C SER A 346 17.38 16.98 13.49
N ARG A 347 16.80 16.87 12.30
CA ARG A 347 15.93 15.72 11.95
C ARG A 347 16.68 14.38 11.89
N ILE A 348 17.96 14.39 11.59
CA ILE A 348 18.80 13.18 11.56
C ILE A 348 19.26 12.83 12.97
N THR A 349 19.50 13.82 13.84
CA THR A 349 20.14 13.65 15.16
C THR A 349 19.15 13.55 16.32
N ASP A 350 18.05 14.29 16.31
CA ASP A 350 17.30 14.57 17.55
C ASP A 350 15.85 14.03 17.57
N HIS A 351 15.28 13.58 16.44
CA HIS A 351 13.85 13.30 16.33
C HIS A 351 13.54 11.81 16.12
N TYR A 352 13.55 11.02 17.20
CA TYR A 352 13.27 9.57 17.19
C TYR A 352 11.87 9.19 17.70
N ALA A 353 10.97 10.13 17.99
CA ALA A 353 9.64 9.87 18.53
C ALA A 353 8.81 8.95 17.62
N THR A 354 8.93 9.12 16.29
CA THR A 354 8.25 8.25 15.31
C THR A 354 8.78 6.81 15.31
N ALA A 355 10.05 6.58 15.64
CA ALA A 355 10.61 5.24 15.78
C ALA A 355 10.11 4.59 17.09
N GLY A 356 9.98 5.36 18.16
CA GLY A 356 9.38 4.93 19.42
C GLY A 356 7.92 4.49 19.25
N ALA A 357 7.13 5.26 18.49
CA ALA A 357 5.75 4.90 18.17
C ALA A 357 5.63 3.57 17.41
N ARG A 358 6.50 3.32 16.42
CA ARG A 358 6.53 2.05 15.69
C ARG A 358 6.87 0.86 16.60
N THR A 359 7.77 1.05 17.56
CA THR A 359 8.11 0.01 18.53
C THR A 359 6.88 -0.41 19.37
N MET A 360 6.00 0.54 19.72
CA MET A 360 4.73 0.22 20.40
C MET A 360 3.81 -0.59 19.49
N PHE A 361 3.61 -0.14 18.25
CA PHE A 361 2.77 -0.88 17.28
C PHE A 361 3.25 -2.31 17.09
N TYR A 362 4.57 -2.52 16.98
CA TYR A 362 5.14 -3.86 16.82
C TYR A 362 4.94 -4.73 18.06
N LYS A 363 5.09 -4.16 19.27
CA LYS A 363 4.81 -4.89 20.52
C LYS A 363 3.34 -5.30 20.61
N ASP A 364 2.44 -4.35 20.36
CA ASP A 364 1.00 -4.60 20.38
C ASP A 364 0.60 -5.61 19.27
N ALA A 365 1.18 -5.52 18.08
CA ALA A 365 0.97 -6.48 17.00
C ALA A 365 1.40 -7.91 17.40
N LEU A 366 2.52 -8.06 18.11
CA LEU A 366 2.96 -9.36 18.59
C LEU A 366 2.04 -9.93 19.70
N VAL A 367 1.40 -9.08 20.50
CA VAL A 367 0.36 -9.51 21.44
C VAL A 367 -0.82 -10.08 20.69
N LEU A 368 -1.30 -9.36 19.66
CA LEU A 368 -2.42 -9.79 18.83
C LEU A 368 -2.10 -11.09 18.07
N TRP A 369 -0.89 -11.19 17.49
CA TRP A 369 -0.45 -12.38 16.76
C TRP A 369 -0.50 -13.65 17.62
N ARG A 370 -0.16 -13.58 18.90
CA ARG A 370 -0.18 -14.73 19.83
C ARG A 370 -1.55 -15.35 20.01
N GLU A 371 -2.63 -14.63 19.71
CA GLU A 371 -4.00 -15.16 19.76
C GLU A 371 -4.25 -16.20 18.65
N HIS A 372 -3.69 -15.96 17.44
CA HIS A 372 -3.84 -16.83 16.27
C HIS A 372 -2.52 -17.01 15.50
N PRO A 373 -1.48 -17.66 16.10
CA PRO A 373 -0.11 -17.58 15.58
C PRO A 373 0.12 -18.34 14.27
N TRP A 374 -0.61 -19.41 14.01
CA TRP A 374 -0.34 -20.31 12.90
C TRP A 374 -0.99 -19.89 11.59
N PHE A 375 -2.26 -19.51 11.62
CA PHE A 375 -3.09 -19.24 10.44
C PHE A 375 -3.66 -17.82 10.42
N GLY A 376 -3.33 -16.99 11.40
CA GLY A 376 -3.73 -15.59 11.48
C GLY A 376 -5.20 -15.36 11.79
N SER A 377 -5.60 -14.09 11.81
CA SER A 377 -6.95 -13.63 12.13
C SER A 377 -7.75 -13.17 10.89
N GLY A 378 -7.26 -13.45 9.69
CA GLY A 378 -7.87 -12.99 8.44
C GLY A 378 -7.44 -11.58 8.04
N GLY A 379 -7.89 -11.15 6.87
CA GLY A 379 -7.51 -9.85 6.30
C GLY A 379 -7.99 -8.68 7.13
N ASP A 380 -7.18 -7.61 7.15
CA ASP A 380 -7.39 -6.40 7.95
C ASP A 380 -7.43 -6.66 9.47
N ALA A 381 -6.78 -7.74 9.95
CA ALA A 381 -6.76 -8.13 11.36
C ALA A 381 -6.29 -6.98 12.27
N TRP A 382 -5.19 -6.30 11.90
CA TRP A 382 -4.72 -5.13 12.65
C TRP A 382 -5.76 -4.02 12.72
N ARG A 383 -6.27 -3.57 11.57
CA ARG A 383 -7.25 -2.47 11.50
C ARG A 383 -8.49 -2.72 12.34
N GLN A 384 -8.91 -3.99 12.42
CA GLN A 384 -10.10 -4.38 13.16
C GLN A 384 -9.84 -4.46 14.67
N GLN A 385 -8.67 -4.93 15.11
CA GLN A 385 -8.46 -5.36 16.48
C GLN A 385 -7.44 -4.52 17.26
N PHE A 386 -6.60 -3.67 16.62
CA PHE A 386 -5.53 -2.94 17.32
C PHE A 386 -6.06 -2.08 18.47
N SER A 387 -7.22 -1.47 18.30
CA SER A 387 -7.78 -0.56 19.31
C SER A 387 -8.16 -1.28 20.62
N ARG A 388 -8.42 -2.58 20.55
CA ARG A 388 -8.69 -3.44 21.73
C ARG A 388 -7.44 -3.67 22.57
N ILE A 389 -6.30 -3.85 21.90
CA ILE A 389 -5.04 -4.28 22.54
C ILE A 389 -4.03 -3.15 22.73
N GLN A 390 -4.37 -1.92 22.35
CA GLN A 390 -3.49 -0.77 22.48
C GLN A 390 -2.92 -0.65 23.90
N SER A 391 -1.59 -0.59 24.01
CA SER A 391 -0.90 -0.33 25.27
C SER A 391 -0.99 1.12 25.74
N GLN A 392 -1.17 2.06 24.80
CA GLN A 392 -1.29 3.51 25.03
C GLN A 392 -2.26 4.14 24.02
N PRO A 393 -2.81 5.34 24.30
CA PRO A 393 -3.77 6.02 23.40
C PRO A 393 -3.08 6.64 22.18
N TYR A 394 -2.72 5.83 21.19
CA TYR A 394 -2.15 6.28 19.92
C TYR A 394 -3.12 6.15 18.75
N VAL A 395 -2.85 6.90 17.67
CA VAL A 395 -3.50 6.74 16.37
C VAL A 395 -2.63 5.83 15.50
N GLY A 396 -3.16 4.70 15.00
CA GLY A 396 -2.36 3.74 14.24
C GLY A 396 -3.21 2.72 13.50
N LYS A 397 -3.92 3.15 12.45
CA LYS A 397 -4.73 2.25 11.60
C LYS A 397 -3.88 1.24 10.83
N GLU A 398 -2.56 1.48 10.71
CA GLU A 398 -1.61 0.60 10.04
C GLU A 398 -0.49 0.21 11.02
N VAL A 399 -0.05 -1.03 10.96
CA VAL A 399 1.03 -1.54 11.84
C VAL A 399 2.41 -1.02 11.46
N HIS A 400 2.55 -0.32 10.33
CA HIS A 400 3.81 0.15 9.76
C HIS A 400 4.86 -0.94 9.54
N SER A 401 4.42 -2.11 9.10
CA SER A 401 5.25 -3.22 8.61
C SER A 401 4.37 -4.18 7.83
N SER A 402 4.58 -4.27 6.52
CA SER A 402 3.83 -5.22 5.68
C SER A 402 4.08 -6.67 6.07
N LEU A 403 5.24 -6.98 6.67
CA LEU A 403 5.53 -8.31 7.19
C LEU A 403 4.68 -8.65 8.41
N LEU A 404 4.56 -7.72 9.37
CA LEU A 404 3.72 -7.92 10.55
C LEU A 404 2.24 -7.96 10.18
N ASP A 405 1.81 -7.13 9.24
CA ASP A 405 0.45 -7.13 8.73
C ASP A 405 0.08 -8.50 8.14
N MET A 406 0.95 -9.04 7.27
CA MET A 406 0.80 -10.39 6.72
C MET A 406 0.81 -11.47 7.82
N LEU A 407 1.68 -11.33 8.84
CA LEU A 407 1.77 -12.27 9.95
C LEU A 407 0.48 -12.31 10.79
N LEU A 408 -0.16 -11.15 10.99
CA LEU A 408 -1.45 -11.05 11.68
C LEU A 408 -2.59 -11.62 10.83
N ASP A 409 -2.55 -11.36 9.53
CA ASP A 409 -3.62 -11.76 8.62
C ASP A 409 -3.64 -13.27 8.35
N VAL A 410 -2.51 -13.84 7.93
CA VAL A 410 -2.44 -15.24 7.48
C VAL A 410 -1.59 -16.15 8.37
N GLY A 411 -0.97 -15.62 9.42
CA GLY A 411 -0.18 -16.37 10.39
C GLY A 411 1.21 -16.79 9.90
N LEU A 412 1.92 -17.48 10.79
CA LEU A 412 3.34 -17.82 10.58
C LEU A 412 3.56 -18.75 9.38
N VAL A 413 2.69 -19.75 9.19
CA VAL A 413 2.88 -20.76 8.14
C VAL A 413 2.91 -20.13 6.75
N TRP A 414 1.90 -19.34 6.42
CA TRP A 414 1.77 -18.71 5.11
C TRP A 414 2.76 -17.56 4.93
N THR A 415 3.03 -16.80 5.99
CA THR A 415 4.03 -15.72 5.97
C THR A 415 5.41 -16.28 5.63
N LEU A 416 5.86 -17.36 6.28
CA LEU A 416 7.14 -17.98 5.98
C LEU A 416 7.21 -18.51 4.54
N ALA A 417 6.13 -19.15 4.07
CA ALA A 417 6.07 -19.66 2.70
C ALA A 417 6.18 -18.51 1.67
N VAL A 418 5.43 -17.43 1.85
CA VAL A 418 5.44 -16.26 0.96
C VAL A 418 6.77 -15.54 0.98
N VAL A 419 7.34 -15.28 2.17
CA VAL A 419 8.64 -14.63 2.32
C VAL A 419 9.74 -15.47 1.66
N SER A 420 9.71 -16.80 1.83
CA SER A 420 10.65 -17.71 1.18
C SER A 420 10.58 -17.61 -0.36
N LEU A 421 9.37 -17.55 -0.94
CA LEU A 421 9.19 -17.37 -2.38
C LEU A 421 9.68 -15.99 -2.86
N LEU A 422 9.38 -14.92 -2.13
CA LEU A 422 9.83 -13.58 -2.48
C LEU A 422 11.36 -13.46 -2.41
N ILE A 423 11.99 -14.04 -1.39
CA ILE A 423 13.46 -14.10 -1.27
C ILE A 423 14.06 -14.92 -2.44
N ALA A 424 13.50 -16.08 -2.76
CA ALA A 424 13.94 -16.88 -3.89
C ALA A 424 13.81 -16.12 -5.21
N ALA A 425 12.67 -15.43 -5.44
CA ALA A 425 12.47 -14.59 -6.59
C ALA A 425 13.51 -13.47 -6.67
N TRP A 426 13.72 -12.76 -5.58
CA TRP A 426 14.70 -11.69 -5.51
C TRP A 426 16.14 -12.17 -5.76
N ILE A 427 16.56 -13.29 -5.16
CA ILE A 427 17.89 -13.88 -5.40
C ILE A 427 18.07 -14.22 -6.89
N MET A 428 17.06 -14.79 -7.54
CA MET A 428 17.11 -15.11 -8.97
C MET A 428 17.29 -13.84 -9.81
N VAL A 429 16.51 -12.79 -9.51
CA VAL A 429 16.60 -11.48 -10.19
C VAL A 429 17.94 -10.82 -9.92
N TRP A 430 18.38 -10.79 -8.66
CA TRP A 430 19.67 -10.22 -8.24
C TRP A 430 20.86 -10.79 -8.99
N ARG A 431 20.83 -12.11 -9.23
CA ARG A 431 21.89 -12.80 -9.98
C ARG A 431 21.87 -12.49 -11.48
N ARG A 432 20.69 -12.25 -12.05
CA ARG A 432 20.52 -12.08 -13.51
C ARG A 432 20.55 -10.62 -13.95
N HIS A 433 19.87 -9.74 -13.24
CA HIS A 433 19.69 -8.34 -13.62
C HIS A 433 19.84 -7.42 -12.40
N ALA A 434 21.03 -6.81 -12.24
CA ALA A 434 21.36 -6.00 -11.08
C ALA A 434 20.37 -4.85 -10.84
N GLY A 435 19.99 -4.08 -11.89
CA GLY A 435 19.07 -2.95 -11.77
C GLY A 435 17.71 -3.34 -11.22
N TRP A 436 17.07 -4.37 -11.78
CA TRP A 436 15.79 -4.87 -11.25
C TRP A 436 15.93 -5.51 -9.88
N GLY A 437 17.06 -6.17 -9.61
CA GLY A 437 17.36 -6.72 -8.29
C GLY A 437 17.46 -5.65 -7.21
N MET A 438 18.09 -4.51 -7.50
CA MET A 438 18.16 -3.36 -6.59
C MET A 438 16.79 -2.69 -6.39
N ALA A 439 16.02 -2.50 -7.48
CA ALA A 439 14.67 -1.95 -7.39
C ALA A 439 13.74 -2.83 -6.53
N ALA A 440 13.76 -4.15 -6.72
CA ALA A 440 13.01 -5.09 -5.90
C ALA A 440 13.49 -5.11 -4.45
N ALA A 441 14.82 -5.06 -4.20
CA ALA A 441 15.39 -5.00 -2.85
C ALA A 441 14.91 -3.75 -2.08
N MET A 442 14.84 -2.59 -2.76
CA MET A 442 14.34 -1.34 -2.17
C MET A 442 12.92 -1.51 -1.65
N VAL A 443 12.03 -2.08 -2.47
CA VAL A 443 10.63 -2.30 -2.09
C VAL A 443 10.51 -3.33 -0.97
N LEU A 444 11.14 -4.50 -1.11
CA LEU A 444 11.07 -5.58 -0.12
C LEU A 444 11.63 -5.17 1.24
N ALA A 445 12.79 -4.52 1.27
CA ALA A 445 13.42 -4.11 2.51
C ALA A 445 12.63 -2.99 3.23
N HIS A 446 12.10 -2.02 2.49
CA HIS A 446 11.31 -0.95 3.12
C HIS A 446 9.95 -1.44 3.60
N SER A 447 9.34 -2.42 2.93
CA SER A 447 8.09 -3.06 3.38
C SER A 447 8.20 -3.78 4.72
N LEU A 448 9.42 -4.04 5.23
CA LEU A 448 9.63 -4.47 6.61
C LEU A 448 9.42 -3.34 7.61
N LEU A 449 9.60 -2.09 7.17
CA LEU A 449 9.58 -0.88 8.01
C LEU A 449 8.31 -0.04 7.84
N ASP A 450 7.49 -0.34 6.79
CA ASP A 450 6.24 0.38 6.51
C ASP A 450 5.21 -0.50 5.79
N PHE A 451 3.97 0.00 5.64
CA PHE A 451 2.84 -0.71 5.01
C PHE A 451 2.76 -0.50 3.49
N ASP A 452 3.90 -0.52 2.79
CA ASP A 452 3.95 -0.25 1.35
C ASP A 452 3.07 -1.17 0.52
N MET A 453 2.92 -2.45 0.94
CA MET A 453 2.10 -3.45 0.25
C MET A 453 0.59 -3.20 0.34
N ALA A 454 0.14 -2.30 1.22
CA ALA A 454 -1.24 -1.82 1.22
C ALA A 454 -1.59 -1.02 -0.06
N TYR A 455 -0.56 -0.50 -0.75
CA TYR A 455 -0.71 0.15 -2.05
C TYR A 455 -0.61 -0.88 -3.18
N GLY A 456 -1.71 -1.15 -3.88
CA GLY A 456 -1.73 -2.09 -4.99
C GLY A 456 -0.70 -1.77 -6.08
N LEU A 457 -0.42 -0.49 -6.33
CA LEU A 457 0.61 -0.03 -7.27
C LEU A 457 2.00 -0.57 -6.89
N VAL A 458 2.36 -0.58 -5.61
CA VAL A 458 3.65 -1.10 -5.13
C VAL A 458 3.75 -2.60 -5.41
N GLY A 459 2.68 -3.36 -5.13
CA GLY A 459 2.61 -4.78 -5.44
C GLY A 459 2.73 -5.07 -6.95
N LEU A 460 2.04 -4.28 -7.80
CA LEU A 460 2.13 -4.39 -9.26
C LEU A 460 3.57 -4.10 -9.75
N MET A 461 4.22 -3.07 -9.22
CA MET A 461 5.61 -2.72 -9.57
C MET A 461 6.60 -3.79 -9.11
N LEU A 462 6.49 -4.27 -7.86
CA LEU A 462 7.35 -5.34 -7.35
C LEU A 462 7.23 -6.61 -8.21
N ALA A 463 6.00 -7.03 -8.51
CA ALA A 463 5.74 -8.18 -9.37
C ALA A 463 6.35 -8.01 -10.77
N ALA A 464 6.27 -6.79 -11.34
CA ALA A 464 6.88 -6.49 -12.63
C ALA A 464 8.43 -6.50 -12.56
N PHE A 465 9.05 -5.91 -11.54
CA PHE A 465 10.51 -5.94 -11.34
C PHE A 465 11.03 -7.38 -11.25
N LEU A 466 10.34 -8.22 -10.46
CA LEU A 466 10.69 -9.62 -10.31
C LEU A 466 10.49 -10.39 -11.63
N THR A 467 9.38 -10.18 -12.33
CA THR A 467 9.08 -10.86 -13.59
C THR A 467 10.09 -10.50 -14.68
N LEU A 468 10.35 -9.19 -14.90
CA LEU A 468 11.31 -8.73 -15.92
C LEU A 468 12.73 -9.14 -15.62
N GLY A 469 13.12 -9.11 -14.35
CA GLY A 469 14.45 -9.50 -13.93
C GLY A 469 14.71 -11.01 -14.00
N MET A 470 13.66 -11.84 -13.92
CA MET A 470 13.75 -13.30 -14.09
C MET A 470 13.79 -13.72 -15.55
N TYR A 471 13.21 -12.91 -16.45
CA TYR A 471 13.08 -13.27 -17.85
C TYR A 471 14.44 -13.16 -18.54
N ASP A 472 14.98 -14.32 -18.97
CA ASP A 472 16.21 -14.41 -19.73
C ASP A 472 15.93 -14.48 -21.23
N ASP A 473 16.84 -13.98 -22.05
CA ASP A 473 16.72 -14.05 -23.49
C ASP A 473 16.64 -15.52 -23.93
N ALA A 474 15.72 -15.82 -24.83
CA ALA A 474 15.34 -17.16 -25.28
C ALA A 474 16.52 -18.04 -25.81
N ALA A 475 17.71 -17.47 -25.98
CA ALA A 475 18.93 -18.20 -26.39
C ALA A 475 19.50 -19.13 -25.29
N ASN A 476 19.12 -18.94 -24.01
CA ASN A 476 19.66 -19.74 -22.89
C ASN A 476 18.63 -20.61 -22.17
N MET A 477 17.45 -20.85 -22.77
CA MET A 477 16.41 -21.72 -22.20
C MET A 477 16.81 -23.18 -21.98
N ASN A 478 18.00 -23.61 -22.41
CA ASN A 478 18.55 -24.94 -22.18
C ASN A 478 19.25 -25.13 -20.82
N SER A 479 19.34 -24.10 -19.98
CA SER A 479 19.93 -24.27 -18.66
C SER A 479 18.94 -24.96 -17.70
N LYS A 480 19.32 -26.15 -17.25
CA LYS A 480 18.62 -27.02 -16.28
C LYS A 480 18.25 -26.32 -14.93
N ALA A 481 18.64 -25.06 -14.75
CA ALA A 481 18.44 -24.29 -13.52
C ALA A 481 17.05 -23.65 -13.36
N VAL A 482 16.17 -23.64 -14.39
CA VAL A 482 14.84 -23.02 -14.33
C VAL A 482 13.73 -24.05 -14.07
N SER A 483 14.05 -25.35 -14.06
CA SER A 483 13.04 -26.41 -13.84
C SER A 483 12.74 -26.73 -12.37
N LEU A 484 12.81 -25.76 -11.46
CA LEU A 484 12.23 -25.85 -10.12
C LEU A 484 10.71 -25.63 -10.13
N CYS A 485 10.08 -25.93 -11.25
CA CYS A 485 8.64 -25.94 -11.33
C CYS A 485 8.14 -27.36 -11.05
N PHE A 486 7.64 -27.59 -9.85
CA PHE A 486 6.90 -28.82 -9.50
C PHE A 486 5.80 -29.16 -10.52
N MET A 487 5.28 -28.14 -11.22
CA MET A 487 4.33 -28.26 -12.32
C MET A 487 4.96 -28.64 -13.67
N ALA A 488 6.25 -28.36 -13.92
CA ALA A 488 6.86 -28.61 -15.23
C ALA A 488 7.04 -30.12 -15.53
N ARG A 489 7.28 -30.93 -14.52
CA ARG A 489 7.42 -32.39 -14.69
C ARG A 489 6.13 -33.08 -15.12
N HIS A 490 4.97 -32.52 -14.78
CA HIS A 490 3.63 -33.04 -15.14
C HIS A 490 2.95 -32.23 -16.25
N ALA A 491 3.50 -31.06 -16.60
CA ALA A 491 2.94 -30.14 -17.60
C ALA A 491 3.16 -30.57 -19.06
N ASP A 492 3.96 -31.60 -19.32
CA ASP A 492 4.13 -32.12 -20.68
C ASP A 492 2.89 -32.87 -21.20
N THR A 493 2.02 -33.30 -20.30
CA THR A 493 0.74 -33.93 -20.67
C THR A 493 -0.35 -32.86 -20.81
N ASN A 494 -1.31 -33.09 -21.72
CA ASN A 494 -2.48 -32.23 -21.89
C ASN A 494 -3.32 -32.14 -20.59
N ARG A 495 -3.30 -33.16 -19.72
CA ARG A 495 -3.98 -33.16 -18.42
C ARG A 495 -3.26 -32.21 -17.43
N GLY A 496 -1.93 -32.23 -17.34
CA GLY A 496 -1.16 -31.35 -16.46
C GLY A 496 -1.29 -29.87 -16.84
N LYS A 497 -1.35 -29.56 -18.15
CA LYS A 497 -1.60 -28.19 -18.65
C LYS A 497 -2.97 -27.68 -18.25
N ARG A 498 -4.02 -28.51 -18.38
CA ARG A 498 -5.38 -28.17 -17.98
C ARG A 498 -5.48 -27.96 -16.46
N PHE A 499 -4.83 -28.81 -15.68
CA PHE A 499 -4.81 -28.67 -14.22
C PHE A 499 -4.14 -27.35 -13.78
N ALA A 500 -2.97 -27.00 -14.35
CA ALA A 500 -2.30 -25.75 -14.06
C ALA A 500 -3.14 -24.52 -14.46
N ALA A 501 -3.83 -24.56 -15.61
CA ALA A 501 -4.74 -23.51 -16.03
C ALA A 501 -5.93 -23.35 -15.07
N LEU A 502 -6.52 -24.46 -14.62
CA LEU A 502 -7.61 -24.44 -13.65
C LEU A 502 -7.18 -23.90 -12.29
N LEU A 503 -5.99 -24.31 -11.81
CA LEU A 503 -5.43 -23.84 -10.54
C LEU A 503 -5.29 -22.31 -10.50
N LEU A 504 -5.03 -21.67 -11.63
CA LEU A 504 -4.95 -20.21 -11.75
C LEU A 504 -6.31 -19.59 -12.09
N ALA A 505 -7.09 -20.20 -12.96
CA ALA A 505 -8.36 -19.61 -13.41
C ALA A 505 -9.45 -19.62 -12.34
N VAL A 506 -9.53 -20.68 -11.52
CA VAL A 506 -10.57 -20.82 -10.49
C VAL A 506 -10.47 -19.68 -9.44
N PRO A 507 -9.32 -19.40 -8.80
CA PRO A 507 -9.23 -18.30 -7.84
C PRO A 507 -9.45 -16.93 -8.49
N LEU A 508 -9.04 -16.73 -9.75
CA LEU A 508 -9.34 -15.48 -10.47
C LEU A 508 -10.84 -15.34 -10.75
N ALA A 509 -11.54 -16.41 -11.13
CA ALA A 509 -12.98 -16.39 -11.31
C ALA A 509 -13.73 -16.12 -10.00
N ALA A 510 -13.29 -16.73 -8.90
CA ALA A 510 -13.83 -16.44 -7.56
C ALA A 510 -13.68 -14.97 -7.20
N ALA A 511 -12.51 -14.36 -7.48
CA ALA A 511 -12.28 -12.95 -7.26
C ALA A 511 -13.16 -12.05 -8.13
N VAL A 512 -13.43 -12.45 -9.39
CA VAL A 512 -14.39 -11.74 -10.27
C VAL A 512 -15.77 -11.72 -9.66
N VAL A 513 -16.26 -12.87 -9.16
CA VAL A 513 -17.57 -12.96 -8.51
C VAL A 513 -17.62 -12.08 -7.26
N LEU A 514 -16.65 -12.22 -6.35
CA LEU A 514 -16.59 -11.41 -5.12
C LEU A 514 -16.52 -9.91 -5.41
N ALA A 515 -15.64 -9.50 -6.31
CA ALA A 515 -15.51 -8.09 -6.68
C ALA A 515 -16.80 -7.53 -7.30
N SER A 516 -17.46 -8.32 -8.16
CA SER A 516 -18.75 -7.96 -8.75
C SER A 516 -19.83 -7.76 -7.67
N CYS A 517 -19.94 -8.70 -6.71
CA CYS A 517 -20.89 -8.61 -5.61
C CYS A 517 -20.66 -7.32 -4.78
N HIS A 518 -19.43 -7.02 -4.41
CA HIS A 518 -19.09 -5.81 -3.66
C HIS A 518 -19.37 -4.54 -4.46
N LEU A 519 -19.04 -4.49 -5.75
CA LEU A 519 -19.32 -3.32 -6.60
C LEU A 519 -20.81 -3.09 -6.79
N VAL A 520 -21.59 -4.15 -7.03
CA VAL A 520 -23.07 -4.06 -7.13
C VAL A 520 -23.65 -3.53 -5.83
N ALA A 521 -23.22 -4.09 -4.69
CA ALA A 521 -23.65 -3.62 -3.37
C ALA A 521 -23.34 -2.13 -3.15
N GLN A 522 -22.13 -1.68 -3.49
CA GLN A 522 -21.71 -0.28 -3.36
C GLN A 522 -22.54 0.64 -4.27
N GLN A 523 -22.81 0.25 -5.50
CA GLN A 523 -23.61 1.04 -6.44
C GLN A 523 -25.06 1.18 -5.97
N ILE A 524 -25.71 0.07 -5.55
CA ILE A 524 -27.06 0.06 -5.03
C ILE A 524 -27.12 0.92 -3.74
N ALA A 525 -26.19 0.77 -2.81
CA ALA A 525 -26.15 1.54 -1.57
C ALA A 525 -25.95 3.03 -1.82
N ALA A 526 -25.09 3.42 -2.75
CA ALA A 526 -24.90 4.82 -3.13
C ALA A 526 -26.15 5.42 -3.80
N ALA A 527 -26.82 4.68 -4.68
CA ALA A 527 -28.07 5.10 -5.29
C ALA A 527 -29.20 5.24 -4.25
N ALA A 528 -29.27 4.32 -3.30
CA ALA A 528 -30.23 4.35 -2.20
C ALA A 528 -30.01 5.56 -1.28
N SER A 529 -28.74 5.86 -0.94
CA SER A 529 -28.43 7.05 -0.14
C SER A 529 -28.84 8.33 -0.86
N ALA A 530 -28.47 8.48 -2.14
CA ALA A 530 -28.87 9.63 -2.94
C ALA A 530 -30.40 9.72 -3.17
N ALA A 531 -31.11 8.60 -3.15
CA ALA A 531 -32.58 8.57 -3.20
C ALA A 531 -33.18 8.99 -1.86
N ALA A 532 -32.61 8.58 -0.73
CA ALA A 532 -33.04 8.98 0.60
C ALA A 532 -32.89 10.50 0.82
N ASP A 533 -31.76 11.06 0.38
CA ASP A 533 -31.49 12.52 0.50
C ASP A 533 -32.49 13.37 -0.33
N ARG A 534 -33.04 12.81 -1.41
CA ARG A 534 -34.03 13.48 -2.29
C ARG A 534 -35.47 13.15 -1.96
N ALA A 535 -35.71 12.24 -1.02
CA ALA A 535 -37.06 11.76 -0.72
C ALA A 535 -37.91 12.85 0.00
N THR A 536 -39.06 13.20 -0.57
CA THR A 536 -40.01 14.19 -0.03
C THR A 536 -41.14 13.56 0.79
N GLY A 537 -41.05 12.27 1.13
CA GLY A 537 -42.10 11.59 1.91
C GLY A 537 -41.78 10.15 2.30
N ALA A 538 -42.63 9.57 3.15
CA ALA A 538 -42.44 8.23 3.71
C ALA A 538 -42.27 7.13 2.65
N ALA A 539 -43.02 7.20 1.54
CA ALA A 539 -42.91 6.22 0.46
C ALA A 539 -41.53 6.27 -0.28
N GLY A 540 -40.95 7.47 -0.44
CA GLY A 540 -39.63 7.63 -1.02
C GLY A 540 -38.53 7.04 -0.12
N LEU A 541 -38.62 7.32 1.19
CA LEU A 541 -37.70 6.74 2.18
C LEU A 541 -37.82 5.22 2.25
N ALA A 542 -39.03 4.66 2.26
CA ALA A 542 -39.25 3.21 2.26
C ALA A 542 -38.59 2.52 1.05
N ARG A 543 -38.66 3.13 -0.15
CA ARG A 543 -37.98 2.61 -1.34
C ARG A 543 -36.47 2.64 -1.21
N ALA A 544 -35.91 3.74 -0.68
CA ALA A 544 -34.48 3.85 -0.45
C ALA A 544 -33.97 2.79 0.56
N HIS A 545 -34.74 2.53 1.63
CA HIS A 545 -34.43 1.48 2.59
C HIS A 545 -34.47 0.08 1.97
N ALA A 546 -35.49 -0.24 1.19
CA ALA A 546 -35.55 -1.52 0.47
C ALA A 546 -34.36 -1.72 -0.49
N GLN A 547 -33.86 -0.64 -1.10
CA GLN A 547 -32.63 -0.69 -1.90
C GLN A 547 -31.40 -0.95 -1.04
N GLN A 548 -31.28 -0.35 0.15
CA GLN A 548 -30.16 -0.63 1.06
C GLN A 548 -30.15 -2.10 1.52
N GLU A 549 -31.32 -2.66 1.83
CA GLU A 549 -31.44 -4.10 2.13
C GLU A 549 -31.04 -4.97 0.94
N ALA A 550 -31.46 -4.61 -0.28
CA ALA A 550 -31.05 -5.31 -1.49
C ALA A 550 -29.51 -5.25 -1.68
N ALA A 551 -28.86 -4.11 -1.38
CA ALA A 551 -27.40 -3.99 -1.41
C ALA A 551 -26.73 -4.94 -0.40
N LEU A 552 -27.29 -5.10 0.80
CA LEU A 552 -26.76 -6.00 1.81
C LEU A 552 -26.81 -7.48 1.39
N ARG A 553 -27.78 -7.88 0.58
CA ARG A 553 -27.84 -9.25 0.04
C ARG A 553 -26.66 -9.57 -0.88
N TRP A 554 -26.12 -8.58 -1.59
CA TRP A 554 -24.93 -8.73 -2.43
C TRP A 554 -23.61 -8.75 -1.63
N ALA A 555 -23.56 -8.04 -0.50
CA ALA A 555 -22.38 -7.98 0.35
C ALA A 555 -22.76 -8.19 1.83
N PRO A 556 -23.17 -9.40 2.23
CA PRO A 556 -23.65 -9.68 3.58
C PRO A 556 -22.60 -9.47 4.67
N ALA A 557 -21.33 -9.53 4.33
CA ALA A 557 -20.22 -9.28 5.24
C ALA A 557 -19.91 -7.78 5.45
N ASN A 558 -20.62 -6.88 4.78
CA ASN A 558 -20.40 -5.44 4.92
C ASN A 558 -21.12 -4.89 6.17
N THR A 559 -20.42 -4.87 7.30
CA THR A 559 -20.95 -4.42 8.59
C THR A 559 -21.38 -2.95 8.56
N ALA A 560 -20.68 -2.08 7.85
CA ALA A 560 -21.07 -0.66 7.76
C ALA A 560 -22.46 -0.50 7.09
N LEU A 561 -22.69 -1.24 6.00
CA LEU A 561 -24.00 -1.26 5.33
C LEU A 561 -25.07 -1.90 6.23
N ARG A 562 -24.75 -2.98 6.94
CA ARG A 562 -25.65 -3.64 7.89
C ARG A 562 -26.10 -2.68 9.00
N ILE A 563 -25.18 -1.92 9.57
CA ILE A 563 -25.49 -0.88 10.57
C ILE A 563 -26.37 0.23 9.96
N ALA A 564 -26.10 0.64 8.73
CA ALA A 564 -26.93 1.64 8.06
C ALA A 564 -28.36 1.15 7.87
N VAL A 565 -28.56 -0.08 7.39
CA VAL A 565 -29.88 -0.71 7.24
C VAL A 565 -30.60 -0.85 8.59
N SER A 566 -29.90 -1.27 9.64
CA SER A 566 -30.52 -1.45 10.96
C SER A 566 -31.15 -0.19 11.57
N ARG A 567 -30.68 0.99 11.15
CA ARG A 567 -31.21 2.27 11.63
C ARG A 567 -32.62 2.57 11.11
N THR A 568 -33.02 1.93 10.03
CA THR A 568 -34.28 2.16 9.32
C THR A 568 -35.33 1.09 9.64
N LEU A 569 -34.95 0.02 10.31
CA LEU A 569 -35.82 -1.10 10.67
C LEU A 569 -36.47 -0.94 12.02
N PRO A 570 -37.61 -1.60 12.25
CA PRO A 570 -38.21 -1.73 13.59
C PRO A 570 -37.17 -2.34 14.57
N PRO A 571 -37.21 -1.97 15.87
CA PRO A 571 -36.17 -2.34 16.82
C PRO A 571 -35.85 -3.85 16.91
N ARG A 572 -36.89 -4.71 16.82
CA ARG A 572 -36.69 -6.19 16.85
C ARG A 572 -35.96 -6.70 15.61
N GLU A 573 -36.36 -6.21 14.43
CA GLU A 573 -35.73 -6.60 13.15
C GLU A 573 -34.30 -6.05 13.06
N ALA A 574 -34.10 -4.81 13.53
CA ALA A 574 -32.79 -4.19 13.61
C ALA A 574 -31.83 -5.01 14.50
N LEU A 575 -32.28 -5.45 15.67
CA LEU A 575 -31.49 -6.26 16.57
C LEU A 575 -31.11 -7.61 15.91
N ALA A 576 -32.08 -8.32 15.35
CA ALA A 576 -31.84 -9.60 14.68
C ALA A 576 -30.85 -9.45 13.50
N LEU A 577 -30.98 -8.38 12.69
CA LEU A 577 -30.04 -8.08 11.61
C LEU A 577 -28.62 -7.82 12.11
N LEU A 578 -28.48 -7.10 13.23
CA LEU A 578 -27.17 -6.81 13.81
C LEU A 578 -26.55 -8.04 14.47
N GLU A 579 -27.34 -8.89 15.15
CA GLU A 579 -26.87 -10.15 15.72
C GLU A 579 -26.33 -11.10 14.65
N GLU A 580 -26.99 -11.16 13.48
CA GLU A 580 -26.43 -11.89 12.32
C GLU A 580 -25.06 -11.35 11.91
N GLY A 581 -24.81 -10.05 12.08
CA GLY A 581 -23.53 -9.39 11.80
C GLY A 581 -22.34 -9.98 12.57
N LEU A 582 -22.58 -10.54 13.75
CA LEU A 582 -21.54 -11.19 14.57
C LEU A 582 -20.89 -12.42 13.90
N ARG A 583 -21.54 -12.98 12.88
CA ARG A 583 -20.96 -14.07 12.07
C ARG A 583 -19.87 -13.55 11.12
N TYR A 584 -19.90 -12.26 10.76
CA TYR A 584 -19.02 -11.66 9.78
C TYR A 584 -17.92 -10.78 10.38
N GLU A 585 -18.11 -10.33 11.62
CA GLU A 585 -17.17 -9.40 12.26
C GLU A 585 -17.08 -9.68 13.76
N ARG A 586 -15.85 -9.84 14.27
CA ARG A 586 -15.53 -9.94 15.68
C ARG A 586 -14.86 -8.65 16.13
N ASP A 587 -15.02 -8.28 17.39
CA ASP A 587 -14.41 -7.10 18.00
C ASP A 587 -14.74 -5.76 17.30
N GLY A 588 -15.84 -5.71 16.56
CA GLY A 588 -16.30 -4.53 15.83
C GLY A 588 -16.97 -3.51 16.70
N LYS A 589 -16.27 -2.46 17.14
CA LYS A 589 -16.86 -1.40 17.98
C LYS A 589 -18.16 -0.80 17.42
N GLY A 590 -18.22 -0.63 16.10
CA GLY A 590 -19.40 -0.09 15.41
C GLY A 590 -20.61 -1.02 15.50
N LEU A 591 -20.38 -2.32 15.35
CA LEU A 591 -21.41 -3.34 15.46
C LEU A 591 -21.92 -3.47 16.91
N TYR A 592 -21.01 -3.55 17.88
CA TYR A 592 -21.38 -3.63 19.31
C TYR A 592 -22.13 -2.39 19.78
N ARG A 593 -21.69 -1.20 19.36
CA ARG A 593 -22.41 0.07 19.61
C ARG A 593 -23.82 0.02 19.02
N ALA A 594 -24.00 -0.47 17.80
CA ALA A 594 -25.31 -0.57 17.15
C ALA A 594 -26.23 -1.57 17.86
N LEU A 595 -25.69 -2.73 18.29
CA LEU A 595 -26.39 -3.73 19.11
C LEU A 595 -26.85 -3.15 20.46
N ALA A 596 -25.97 -2.40 21.13
CA ALA A 596 -26.32 -1.73 22.39
C ALA A 596 -27.49 -0.76 22.21
N LEU A 597 -27.44 0.09 21.19
CA LEU A 597 -28.51 1.04 20.90
C LEU A 597 -29.83 0.37 20.49
N ALA A 598 -29.78 -0.73 19.75
CA ALA A 598 -30.97 -1.51 19.39
C ALA A 598 -31.59 -2.20 20.62
N SER A 599 -30.77 -2.76 21.51
CA SER A 599 -31.20 -3.36 22.78
C SER A 599 -31.85 -2.34 23.69
N MET A 600 -31.30 -1.11 23.76
CA MET A 600 -31.92 0.01 24.54
C MET A 600 -33.31 0.38 24.01
N ARG A 601 -33.49 0.41 22.67
CA ARG A 601 -34.81 0.70 22.07
C ARG A 601 -35.87 -0.35 22.43
N LEU A 602 -35.45 -1.56 22.80
CA LEU A 602 -36.30 -2.68 23.22
C LEU A 602 -36.49 -2.77 24.75
N GLY A 603 -35.86 -1.87 25.52
CA GLY A 603 -35.88 -1.94 26.99
C GLY A 603 -35.09 -3.11 27.56
N ARG A 604 -34.14 -3.70 26.81
CA ARG A 604 -33.31 -4.83 27.25
C ARG A 604 -32.05 -4.31 27.93
N ALA A 605 -32.15 -3.90 29.21
CA ALA A 605 -31.07 -3.23 29.92
C ALA A 605 -29.80 -4.09 30.05
N ASN A 606 -29.93 -5.40 30.36
CA ASN A 606 -28.80 -6.30 30.51
C ASN A 606 -28.04 -6.48 29.18
N ASP A 607 -28.77 -6.68 28.09
CA ASP A 607 -28.17 -6.85 26.76
C ASP A 607 -27.49 -5.55 26.32
N ALA A 608 -28.14 -4.40 26.52
CA ALA A 608 -27.58 -3.09 26.23
C ALA A 608 -26.29 -2.83 27.01
N ALA A 609 -26.28 -3.14 28.31
CA ALA A 609 -25.09 -3.02 29.16
C ALA A 609 -23.94 -3.92 28.66
N ALA A 610 -24.22 -5.17 28.32
CA ALA A 610 -23.22 -6.11 27.80
C ALA A 610 -22.62 -5.65 26.47
N TRP A 611 -23.46 -5.16 25.55
CA TRP A 611 -23.00 -4.66 24.26
C TRP A 611 -22.22 -3.34 24.37
N TRP A 612 -22.60 -2.42 25.28
CA TRP A 612 -21.79 -1.24 25.56
C TRP A 612 -20.42 -1.60 26.15
N GLU A 613 -20.38 -2.56 27.05
CA GLU A 613 -19.13 -3.06 27.62
C GLU A 613 -18.23 -3.69 26.55
N ALA A 614 -18.79 -4.48 25.63
CA ALA A 614 -18.09 -5.02 24.47
C ALA A 614 -17.59 -3.90 23.55
N ALA A 615 -18.42 -2.89 23.28
CA ALA A 615 -18.04 -1.77 22.43
C ALA A 615 -16.84 -0.99 22.99
N VAL A 616 -16.88 -0.58 24.27
CA VAL A 616 -15.79 0.18 24.89
C VAL A 616 -14.55 -0.67 25.10
N SER A 617 -14.68 -2.01 25.22
CA SER A 617 -13.57 -2.94 25.29
C SER A 617 -12.87 -3.11 23.94
N SER A 618 -13.61 -3.00 22.83
CA SER A 618 -13.06 -3.11 21.49
C SER A 618 -12.31 -1.84 21.02
N ASP A 619 -12.55 -0.68 21.67
CA ASP A 619 -11.69 0.49 21.50
C ASP A 619 -11.51 1.22 22.85
N ARG A 620 -10.52 0.69 23.58
CA ARG A 620 -10.19 1.07 24.96
C ARG A 620 -9.96 2.57 25.15
N PHE A 621 -9.33 3.23 24.20
CA PHE A 621 -8.95 4.63 24.27
C PHE A 621 -9.79 5.55 23.35
N ASP A 622 -10.99 5.15 22.95
CA ASP A 622 -11.92 6.04 22.24
C ASP A 622 -12.73 6.88 23.23
N ARG A 623 -12.26 8.11 23.48
CA ARG A 623 -12.91 9.05 24.39
C ARG A 623 -14.38 9.29 24.04
N THR A 624 -14.70 9.37 22.76
CA THR A 624 -16.09 9.65 22.31
C THR A 624 -17.00 8.47 22.60
N LEU A 625 -16.51 7.25 22.31
CA LEU A 625 -17.27 6.02 22.59
C LEU A 625 -17.48 5.80 24.09
N GLN A 626 -16.43 6.03 24.92
CA GLN A 626 -16.52 5.93 26.39
C GLN A 626 -17.57 6.93 26.94
N THR A 627 -17.52 8.19 26.49
CA THR A 627 -18.48 9.22 26.89
C THR A 627 -19.88 8.84 26.47
N GLU A 628 -20.08 8.47 25.20
CA GLU A 628 -21.40 8.10 24.68
C GLU A 628 -22.03 6.94 25.44
N ALA A 629 -21.25 5.92 25.79
CA ALA A 629 -21.74 4.77 26.55
C ALA A 629 -22.30 5.18 27.91
N VAL A 630 -21.58 6.03 28.65
CA VAL A 630 -22.03 6.55 29.95
C VAL A 630 -23.28 7.42 29.80
N GLU A 631 -23.29 8.37 28.84
CA GLU A 631 -24.41 9.27 28.61
C GLU A 631 -25.68 8.52 28.22
N LYS A 632 -25.57 7.58 27.26
CA LYS A 632 -26.75 6.84 26.78
C LYS A 632 -27.37 5.97 27.86
N LEU A 633 -26.53 5.27 28.64
CA LEU A 633 -27.00 4.44 29.76
C LEU A 633 -27.57 5.29 30.90
N ALA A 634 -26.96 6.43 31.25
CA ALA A 634 -27.50 7.36 32.24
C ALA A 634 -28.85 7.95 31.81
N LEU A 635 -28.96 8.35 30.52
CA LEU A 635 -30.22 8.84 29.98
C LEU A 635 -31.30 7.75 29.99
N ALA A 636 -30.99 6.50 29.66
CA ALA A 636 -31.94 5.39 29.73
C ALA A 636 -32.41 5.14 31.14
N ALA A 637 -31.52 5.24 32.15
CA ALA A 637 -31.89 5.12 33.55
C ALA A 637 -32.96 6.18 33.98
N HIS A 638 -32.89 7.38 33.41
CA HIS A 638 -33.86 8.44 33.70
C HIS A 638 -35.18 8.28 32.94
N LEU A 639 -35.13 7.71 31.74
CA LEU A 639 -36.32 7.61 30.88
C LEU A 639 -37.11 6.33 31.07
N ASP A 640 -36.54 5.31 31.70
CA ASP A 640 -37.20 4.02 31.88
C ASP A 640 -38.20 4.09 33.07
N ALA A 641 -39.44 3.78 32.78
CA ALA A 641 -40.51 3.76 33.78
C ALA A 641 -40.38 2.54 34.75
N ASN A 642 -39.70 1.47 34.31
CA ASN A 642 -39.44 0.31 35.14
C ASN A 642 -38.21 0.56 36.03
N ARG A 643 -38.42 0.67 37.35
CA ARG A 643 -37.36 0.95 38.31
C ARG A 643 -36.21 -0.07 38.28
N GLU A 644 -36.54 -1.33 38.07
CA GLU A 644 -35.52 -2.40 37.97
C GLU A 644 -34.61 -2.21 36.75
N GLN A 645 -35.21 -1.96 35.58
CA GLN A 645 -34.46 -1.65 34.36
C GLN A 645 -33.66 -0.36 34.51
N ALA A 646 -34.24 0.69 35.09
CA ALA A 646 -33.56 1.95 35.36
C ALA A 646 -32.32 1.76 36.27
N ALA A 647 -32.43 0.92 37.32
CA ALA A 647 -31.32 0.59 38.21
C ALA A 647 -30.20 -0.19 37.46
N LEU A 648 -30.55 -1.11 36.58
CA LEU A 648 -29.59 -1.83 35.74
C LEU A 648 -28.83 -0.88 34.82
N TYR A 649 -29.49 0.04 34.14
CA TYR A 649 -28.86 1.07 33.33
C TYR A 649 -27.92 1.96 34.14
N ALA A 650 -28.37 2.44 35.30
CA ALA A 650 -27.55 3.27 36.18
C ALA A 650 -26.30 2.54 36.71
N THR A 651 -26.46 1.28 37.07
CA THR A 651 -25.33 0.42 37.50
C THR A 651 -24.32 0.23 36.37
N ALA A 652 -24.80 -0.05 35.17
CA ALA A 652 -23.93 -0.19 33.98
C ALA A 652 -23.20 1.13 33.65
N ALA A 653 -23.91 2.27 33.66
CA ALA A 653 -23.31 3.59 33.46
C ALA A 653 -22.23 3.88 34.50
N SER A 654 -22.49 3.58 35.79
CA SER A 654 -21.52 3.76 36.87
C SER A 654 -20.27 2.90 36.69
N ARG A 655 -20.43 1.65 36.30
CA ARG A 655 -19.31 0.72 36.05
C ARG A 655 -18.45 1.22 34.88
N LEU A 656 -19.05 1.60 33.77
CA LEU A 656 -18.32 2.12 32.60
C LEU A 656 -17.62 3.45 32.90
N TYR A 657 -18.25 4.36 33.64
CA TYR A 657 -17.61 5.60 34.05
C TYR A 657 -16.36 5.33 34.92
N ARG A 658 -16.45 4.47 35.95
CA ARG A 658 -15.31 4.12 36.80
C ARG A 658 -14.18 3.47 36.02
N ARG A 659 -14.52 2.61 35.03
CA ARG A 659 -13.55 2.04 34.12
C ARG A 659 -12.86 3.11 33.31
N TYR A 660 -13.63 4.03 32.71
CA TYR A 660 -13.10 5.17 31.94
C TYR A 660 -12.15 6.02 32.78
N GLU A 661 -12.56 6.37 34.00
CA GLU A 661 -11.74 7.13 34.94
C GLU A 661 -10.43 6.39 35.29
N SER A 662 -10.50 5.10 35.58
CA SER A 662 -9.33 4.28 35.86
C SER A 662 -8.35 4.20 34.70
N GLU A 663 -8.83 4.14 33.45
CA GLU A 663 -7.99 4.16 32.24
C GLU A 663 -7.34 5.53 32.04
N VAL A 664 -8.05 6.62 32.33
CA VAL A 664 -7.49 7.97 32.28
C VAL A 664 -6.37 8.12 33.32
N LEU A 665 -6.58 7.67 34.54
CA LEU A 665 -5.57 7.69 35.61
C LEU A 665 -4.36 6.82 35.23
N LEU A 666 -4.56 5.68 34.58
CA LEU A 666 -3.47 4.84 34.09
C LEU A 666 -2.61 5.60 33.06
N VAL A 667 -3.24 6.24 32.09
CA VAL A 667 -2.54 7.05 31.07
C VAL A 667 -1.76 8.21 31.70
N GLN A 668 -2.33 8.90 32.71
CA GLN A 668 -1.66 10.00 33.42
C GLN A 668 -0.43 9.54 34.21
N ARG A 669 -0.40 8.30 34.68
CA ARG A 669 0.74 7.72 35.40
C ARG A 669 1.85 7.21 34.48
N MET A 670 1.59 7.08 33.18
CA MET A 670 2.61 6.65 32.22
C MET A 670 3.69 7.70 32.06
N HIS A 671 4.95 7.27 31.98
CA HIS A 671 6.06 8.17 31.63
C HIS A 671 6.06 8.45 30.13
N LYS A 672 5.80 9.69 29.72
CA LYS A 672 5.72 10.13 28.31
C LYS A 672 4.73 9.29 27.45
N PRO A 673 3.44 9.26 27.80
CA PRO A 673 2.47 8.52 26.99
C PRO A 673 2.35 9.10 25.58
N ALA A 674 2.10 8.27 24.59
CA ALA A 674 1.88 8.71 23.21
C ALA A 674 0.63 9.59 23.04
N ASN A 675 -0.39 9.41 23.84
CA ASN A 675 -1.67 10.15 23.91
C ASN A 675 -2.13 10.94 22.66
N ASP A 676 -1.85 10.43 21.47
CA ASP A 676 -2.20 11.08 20.19
C ASP A 676 -3.72 11.14 20.01
N LYS A 677 -4.47 10.27 20.69
CA LYS A 677 -5.94 10.26 20.71
C LYS A 677 -6.55 11.30 21.66
N ARG A 678 -5.76 12.07 22.39
CA ARG A 678 -6.22 13.00 23.46
C ARG A 678 -7.19 12.32 24.42
N PHE A 679 -6.81 11.20 24.97
CA PHE A 679 -7.65 10.45 25.91
C PHE A 679 -7.65 11.09 27.30
N ALA A 680 -8.81 11.63 27.68
CA ALA A 680 -9.05 12.33 28.94
C ALA A 680 -10.53 12.23 29.30
N LEU A 681 -10.86 12.29 30.58
CA LEU A 681 -12.23 12.28 31.05
C LEU A 681 -12.98 13.55 30.60
N THR A 682 -14.17 13.35 30.02
CA THR A 682 -14.98 14.46 29.50
C THR A 682 -15.95 15.02 30.54
N GLU A 683 -16.32 16.30 30.42
CA GLU A 683 -17.31 16.92 31.33
C GLU A 683 -18.71 16.34 31.11
N GLU A 684 -19.04 15.89 29.92
CA GLU A 684 -20.28 15.20 29.59
C GLU A 684 -20.39 13.88 30.38
N ALA A 685 -19.35 13.06 30.36
CA ALA A 685 -19.32 11.80 31.12
C ALA A 685 -19.44 12.04 32.64
N LYS A 686 -18.78 13.10 33.18
CA LYS A 686 -18.88 13.47 34.60
C LYS A 686 -20.28 13.88 34.96
N ARG A 687 -20.94 14.73 34.14
CA ARG A 687 -22.33 15.16 34.33
C ARG A 687 -23.29 13.98 34.29
N ALA A 688 -23.17 13.11 33.30
CA ALA A 688 -23.99 11.91 33.17
C ALA A 688 -23.84 10.97 34.37
N TYR A 689 -22.61 10.78 34.88
CA TYR A 689 -22.35 10.00 36.06
C TYR A 689 -22.92 10.66 37.33
N GLY A 690 -22.86 12.00 37.46
CA GLY A 690 -23.46 12.77 38.55
C GLY A 690 -24.98 12.65 38.58
N SER A 691 -25.63 12.68 37.40
CA SER A 691 -27.11 12.64 37.30
C SER A 691 -27.73 11.34 37.84
N ILE A 692 -26.99 10.21 37.82
CA ILE A 692 -27.49 8.91 38.30
C ILE A 692 -27.18 8.64 39.79
N ALA A 693 -26.73 9.66 40.53
CA ALA A 693 -26.35 9.49 41.96
C ALA A 693 -27.50 8.94 42.83
N SER A 694 -28.76 9.35 42.58
CA SER A 694 -29.96 8.89 43.29
C SER A 694 -30.22 7.40 43.15
N TYR A 695 -29.82 6.77 42.02
CA TYR A 695 -30.00 5.34 41.83
C TYR A 695 -28.93 4.49 42.54
N ARG A 696 -27.81 5.09 42.97
CA ARG A 696 -26.74 4.41 43.71
C ARG A 696 -27.03 4.24 45.19
N MET A 697 -27.92 5.04 45.74
CA MET A 697 -28.29 4.98 47.16
C MET A 697 -29.34 3.88 47.45
N ILE A 698 -29.84 3.22 46.41
CA ILE A 698 -30.88 2.17 46.54
C ILE A 698 -30.25 0.77 46.60
N GLN A 699 -28.96 0.65 46.38
CA GLN A 699 -28.17 -0.58 46.60
C GLN A 699 -27.36 -0.54 47.90
#